data_395360d8021b6e57af5790807487215f
#
_entry.id   395360d8021b6e57af5790807487215f
#
_cell.length_a   1.000
_cell.length_b   1.000
_cell.length_c   1.000
_cell.angle_alpha   90.00
_cell.angle_beta   90.00
_cell.angle_gamma   90.00
#
_symmetry.space_group_name_H-M   'P 1'
#
loop_
_entity.id
_entity.type
_entity.pdbx_description
1 polymer ?
#
loop_
_entity_poly.entity_id
_entity_poly.type
_entity_poly.pdbx_seq_one_letter_code
_entity_poly.pdbx_strand_id
1 'polypeptide(L)'
;MAFFRIRILLIFICVAQFAIAQNRGKINWTADGNAYTKVKDGNIIQVDPVTEEETIVVSKTKIIDPAANKALLPQSYEFNSNYTRVLIFTNTVKVWRYNTMGDYWLYDILADKLTRLGKGLAPQSLMFAKFSPDGKSIGYVSEHNIFAEDISSGEITKLTKDGTRKLINGTFDWAYEEEFGCRDGFRWSPDGNMIAFWQVDATKIRDYYMLNTTDSNYSKIIPVEYPKVGEDPSAVKIGVVNVNTKRIKWMNIEGGPQQNYLPRMEWSGKNELVVQQLNRKQQESKLLYCNTNDGSTTTFWAESSSAWVDLNADDPSGWNWINNGKEFIWISEKDGWRHIYKISRDGQTEVKLTTGPYDIDDIKCIDEANNLIYFTASPYNATQLYLYKLNIEKPSLLNKIFNGKNITKEEFDPVYANGRDGTHGYQISPNGKFAYHTYSSHNTPPVKEWLRLPQNTPLNEAKSIEATARTDSTVDVEFVKIKTADSITLNAWINRPKNFDSTKKYPVVFYVYGEPAASTVRDAYGAQNNFLYKGDIRADGYIQVTIDNRGSPVLKSAAWRKSIYRKIGDVNISDMAKGFTKLLEMKPYMDKERTAVWGWSGGGSSTLHLLFRYPDLFQTGIAIAAVANQLFYDNIYQERYMGLPQENREDFVNGSPVTYAKNLKGNLLYIHGTGDDNVHFSNAELLVNELIKYNKQFQYMAYPNRSHSISEGPGTFEHLSTLYTNYLRLHCPPGAK
;
A
#
# COMPACT_ATOMS: atom_id res chain seq x y z
N MET A 1 -44.33 1.43 -8.55
CA MET A 1 -43.07 1.04 -9.26
C MET A 1 -42.11 2.21 -9.27
N ALA A 2 -41.51 2.60 -8.14
CA ALA A 2 -40.53 3.67 -8.07
C ALA A 2 -39.80 3.66 -6.68
N PHE A 3 -39.25 2.52 -6.27
CA PHE A 3 -38.45 2.44 -5.00
C PHE A 3 -37.30 1.41 -5.08
N PHE A 4 -36.73 1.16 -6.28
CA PHE A 4 -35.71 0.07 -6.42
C PHE A 4 -34.39 0.52 -7.09
N ARG A 5 -34.02 1.81 -7.07
CA ARG A 5 -32.82 2.28 -7.78
C ARG A 5 -31.75 3.02 -6.97
N ILE A 6 -31.73 2.95 -5.63
CA ILE A 6 -30.72 3.71 -4.83
C ILE A 6 -29.82 2.82 -3.96
N ARG A 7 -29.81 1.50 -4.10
CA ARG A 7 -28.93 0.63 -3.26
C ARG A 7 -27.73 -0.02 -3.97
N ILE A 8 -27.44 0.32 -5.22
CA ILE A 8 -26.35 -0.34 -6.01
C ILE A 8 -25.02 0.45 -5.99
N LEU A 9 -24.95 1.64 -5.41
CA LEU A 9 -23.75 2.50 -5.52
C LEU A 9 -22.79 2.44 -4.31
N LEU A 10 -22.99 1.60 -3.32
CA LEU A 10 -22.17 1.57 -2.09
C LEU A 10 -21.33 0.30 -1.87
N ILE A 11 -21.36 -0.67 -2.79
CA ILE A 11 -20.66 -1.96 -2.61
C ILE A 11 -19.30 -2.01 -3.33
N PHE A 12 -18.91 -0.98 -4.07
CA PHE A 12 -17.67 -0.97 -4.87
C PHE A 12 -16.38 -0.60 -4.09
N ILE A 13 -16.41 -0.50 -2.76
CA ILE A 13 -15.36 0.23 -2.02
C ILE A 13 -14.31 -0.66 -1.32
N CYS A 14 -14.50 -1.95 -1.12
CA CYS A 14 -13.57 -2.69 -0.26
C CYS A 14 -12.49 -3.56 -0.94
N VAL A 15 -12.63 -3.95 -2.20
CA VAL A 15 -11.58 -4.74 -2.89
C VAL A 15 -10.66 -3.88 -3.76
N ALA A 16 -11.18 -2.75 -4.23
CA ALA A 16 -10.39 -1.77 -4.96
C ALA A 16 -9.55 -0.86 -4.06
N GLN A 17 -9.70 -0.91 -2.74
CA GLN A 17 -8.99 0.00 -1.82
C GLN A 17 -7.49 -0.32 -1.68
N PHE A 18 -7.02 -1.53 -1.97
CA PHE A 18 -5.57 -1.79 -2.02
C PHE A 18 -4.91 -1.34 -3.34
N ALA A 19 -5.66 -1.21 -4.43
CA ALA A 19 -5.10 -0.84 -5.74
C ALA A 19 -5.49 0.57 -6.25
N ILE A 20 -6.47 1.25 -5.61
CA ILE A 20 -7.01 2.55 -6.08
C ILE A 20 -6.77 3.68 -5.07
N ALA A 21 -6.15 3.39 -3.92
CA ALA A 21 -6.06 4.33 -2.79
C ALA A 21 -5.13 5.54 -3.00
N GLN A 22 -4.25 5.55 -4.00
CA GLN A 22 -3.24 6.61 -4.08
C GLN A 22 -3.70 7.94 -4.71
N ASN A 23 -4.85 8.03 -5.41
CA ASN A 23 -5.29 9.31 -5.98
C ASN A 23 -6.76 9.71 -5.75
N ARG A 24 -7.61 8.85 -5.22
CA ARG A 24 -9.03 9.18 -4.96
C ARG A 24 -9.29 9.66 -3.52
N GLY A 25 -8.49 10.56 -3.01
CA GLY A 25 -8.70 11.10 -1.67
C GLY A 25 -7.58 11.97 -1.13
N LYS A 26 -6.46 12.07 -1.86
CA LYS A 26 -5.39 12.97 -1.46
C LYS A 26 -5.83 14.42 -1.67
N ILE A 27 -5.72 15.21 -0.61
CA ILE A 27 -5.99 16.65 -0.67
C ILE A 27 -4.82 17.34 -1.37
N ASN A 28 -5.11 18.02 -2.47
CA ASN A 28 -4.12 18.83 -3.16
C ASN A 28 -4.08 20.23 -2.51
N TRP A 29 -3.30 20.36 -1.45
CA TRP A 29 -3.12 21.61 -0.76
C TRP A 29 -2.44 22.67 -1.64
N THR A 30 -2.82 23.94 -1.45
CA THR A 30 -2.02 25.04 -1.95
C THR A 30 -0.67 25.08 -1.24
N ALA A 31 0.36 25.68 -1.87
CA ALA A 31 1.71 25.73 -1.31
C ALA A 31 1.76 26.41 0.06
N ASP A 32 0.90 27.41 0.30
CA ASP A 32 0.75 28.11 1.58
C ASP A 32 -0.06 27.32 2.62
N GLY A 33 -0.68 26.20 2.21
CA GLY A 33 -1.50 25.32 3.07
C GLY A 33 -2.80 25.96 3.59
N ASN A 34 -3.25 27.09 3.04
CA ASN A 34 -4.46 27.76 3.50
C ASN A 34 -5.72 27.34 2.72
N ALA A 35 -5.56 26.74 1.54
CA ALA A 35 -6.63 26.23 0.72
C ALA A 35 -6.23 24.89 0.09
N TYR A 36 -7.17 24.23 -0.58
CA TYR A 36 -6.89 23.04 -1.37
C TYR A 36 -7.61 23.09 -2.71
N THR A 37 -7.14 22.29 -3.66
CA THR A 37 -7.77 22.17 -4.97
C THR A 37 -8.35 20.78 -5.18
N LYS A 38 -9.41 20.67 -5.96
CA LYS A 38 -10.07 19.42 -6.38
C LYS A 38 -10.71 19.55 -7.75
N VAL A 39 -10.99 18.41 -8.38
CA VAL A 39 -11.85 18.37 -9.58
C VAL A 39 -13.31 18.27 -9.14
N LYS A 40 -14.15 19.19 -9.65
CA LYS A 40 -15.61 19.19 -9.46
C LYS A 40 -16.30 19.53 -10.77
N ASP A 41 -17.17 18.65 -11.24
CA ASP A 41 -17.93 18.80 -12.50
C ASP A 41 -17.05 19.11 -13.74
N GLY A 42 -15.80 18.56 -13.73
CA GLY A 42 -14.81 18.77 -14.77
C GLY A 42 -13.99 20.07 -14.64
N ASN A 43 -14.31 20.95 -13.70
CA ASN A 43 -13.50 22.12 -13.37
C ASN A 43 -12.44 21.76 -12.31
N ILE A 44 -11.30 22.46 -12.32
CA ILE A 44 -10.38 22.48 -11.18
C ILE A 44 -10.77 23.68 -10.33
N ILE A 45 -11.17 23.44 -9.09
CA ILE A 45 -11.61 24.46 -8.16
C ILE A 45 -10.67 24.53 -6.96
N GLN A 46 -10.51 25.71 -6.40
CA GLN A 46 -9.89 25.93 -5.09
C GLN A 46 -10.99 26.08 -4.05
N VAL A 47 -10.73 25.53 -2.86
CA VAL A 47 -11.68 25.54 -1.74
C VAL A 47 -10.97 26.05 -0.50
N ASP A 48 -11.57 27.00 0.18
CA ASP A 48 -11.18 27.42 1.53
C ASP A 48 -11.77 26.42 2.54
N PRO A 49 -10.96 25.73 3.36
CA PRO A 49 -11.48 24.73 4.31
C PRO A 49 -12.32 25.33 5.43
N VAL A 50 -12.21 26.64 5.73
CA VAL A 50 -12.92 27.30 6.82
C VAL A 50 -14.31 27.78 6.38
N THR A 51 -14.36 28.47 5.23
CA THR A 51 -15.62 29.06 4.71
C THR A 51 -16.37 28.11 3.80
N GLU A 52 -15.75 27.05 3.33
CA GLU A 52 -16.22 26.13 2.29
C GLU A 52 -16.46 26.85 0.94
N GLU A 53 -15.93 28.07 0.76
CA GLU A 53 -16.06 28.85 -0.48
C GLU A 53 -15.28 28.16 -1.61
N GLU A 54 -15.93 28.01 -2.75
CA GLU A 54 -15.39 27.37 -3.94
C GLU A 54 -15.11 28.41 -5.04
N THR A 55 -13.88 28.48 -5.51
CA THR A 55 -13.47 29.35 -6.63
C THR A 55 -12.98 28.50 -7.79
N ILE A 56 -13.48 28.74 -9.01
CA ILE A 56 -13.01 28.05 -10.22
C ILE A 56 -11.64 28.63 -10.60
N VAL A 57 -10.59 27.79 -10.54
CA VAL A 57 -9.23 28.13 -10.99
C VAL A 57 -9.04 27.77 -12.45
N VAL A 58 -9.55 26.61 -12.89
CA VAL A 58 -9.53 26.20 -14.29
C VAL A 58 -10.93 25.71 -14.69
N SER A 59 -11.57 26.44 -15.61
CA SER A 59 -12.87 26.01 -16.13
C SER A 59 -12.73 24.89 -17.15
N LYS A 60 -13.60 23.90 -17.10
CA LYS A 60 -13.69 22.84 -18.11
C LYS A 60 -13.88 23.35 -19.54
N THR A 61 -14.46 24.55 -19.70
CA THR A 61 -14.65 25.19 -21.01
C THR A 61 -13.35 25.71 -21.63
N LYS A 62 -12.28 25.80 -20.83
CA LYS A 62 -10.93 26.25 -21.24
C LYS A 62 -10.00 25.08 -21.57
N ILE A 63 -10.32 23.88 -21.09
CA ILE A 63 -9.51 22.66 -21.28
C ILE A 63 -10.23 21.71 -22.24
N ILE A 64 -10.47 22.16 -23.45
CA ILE A 64 -11.12 21.41 -24.54
C ILE A 64 -10.03 20.89 -25.47
N ASP A 65 -9.97 19.55 -25.64
CA ASP A 65 -9.13 18.94 -26.68
C ASP A 65 -9.56 19.46 -28.06
N PRO A 66 -8.73 20.21 -28.77
CA PRO A 66 -9.10 20.79 -30.06
C PRO A 66 -9.31 19.75 -31.16
N ALA A 67 -8.72 18.56 -31.06
CA ALA A 67 -8.89 17.49 -32.04
C ALA A 67 -10.20 16.70 -31.81
N ALA A 68 -10.55 16.45 -30.56
CA ALA A 68 -11.75 15.70 -30.18
C ALA A 68 -12.97 16.60 -29.98
N ASN A 69 -12.79 17.91 -29.85
CA ASN A 69 -13.82 18.91 -29.48
C ASN A 69 -14.58 18.49 -28.19
N LYS A 70 -13.82 17.98 -27.20
CA LYS A 70 -14.36 17.52 -25.92
C LYS A 70 -13.52 18.08 -24.77
N ALA A 71 -14.20 18.41 -23.67
CA ALA A 71 -13.49 18.81 -22.45
C ALA A 71 -12.64 17.64 -21.93
N LEU A 72 -11.42 17.95 -21.52
CA LEU A 72 -10.57 16.99 -20.84
C LEU A 72 -11.20 16.55 -19.52
N LEU A 73 -10.98 15.29 -19.16
CA LEU A 73 -11.39 14.73 -17.87
C LEU A 73 -10.13 14.50 -17.04
N PRO A 74 -9.74 15.46 -16.16
CA PRO A 74 -8.55 15.34 -15.36
C PRO A 74 -8.59 14.11 -14.44
N GLN A 75 -7.64 13.20 -14.59
CA GLN A 75 -7.41 12.11 -13.65
C GLN A 75 -6.52 12.57 -12.49
N SER A 76 -5.53 13.40 -12.81
CA SER A 76 -4.74 14.17 -11.85
C SER A 76 -4.28 15.47 -12.51
N TYR A 77 -3.77 16.38 -11.70
CA TYR A 77 -3.22 17.65 -12.18
C TYR A 77 -2.17 18.16 -11.17
N GLU A 78 -1.26 19.03 -11.66
CA GLU A 78 -0.22 19.65 -10.86
C GLU A 78 -0.05 21.11 -11.31
N PHE A 79 -0.08 22.04 -10.36
CA PHE A 79 0.25 23.45 -10.62
C PHE A 79 1.76 23.67 -10.55
N ASN A 80 2.26 24.61 -11.35
CA ASN A 80 3.60 25.12 -11.14
C ASN A 80 3.66 25.98 -9.85
N SER A 81 4.86 26.30 -9.38
CA SER A 81 5.09 26.95 -8.08
C SER A 81 4.35 28.29 -7.88
N ASN A 82 4.04 29.02 -8.94
CA ASN A 82 3.35 30.31 -8.89
C ASN A 82 1.87 30.26 -9.34
N TYR A 83 1.32 29.06 -9.54
CA TYR A 83 -0.10 28.83 -9.90
C TYR A 83 -0.54 29.51 -11.22
N THR A 84 0.41 29.78 -12.14
CA THR A 84 0.11 30.34 -13.46
C THR A 84 -0.10 29.30 -14.54
N ARG A 85 0.32 28.06 -14.29
CA ARG A 85 0.21 26.92 -15.20
C ARG A 85 -0.21 25.67 -14.47
N VAL A 86 -0.92 24.79 -15.18
CA VAL A 86 -1.30 23.49 -14.66
C VAL A 86 -1.02 22.39 -15.69
N LEU A 87 -0.38 21.33 -15.24
CA LEU A 87 -0.29 20.06 -15.95
C LEU A 87 -1.53 19.24 -15.68
N ILE A 88 -2.17 18.72 -16.72
CA ILE A 88 -3.40 17.92 -16.63
C ILE A 88 -3.10 16.54 -17.21
N PHE A 89 -3.28 15.50 -16.42
CA PHE A 89 -3.15 14.10 -16.81
C PHE A 89 -4.51 13.50 -17.14
N THR A 90 -4.64 12.87 -18.29
CA THR A 90 -5.90 12.34 -18.80
C THR A 90 -5.67 11.14 -19.73
N ASN A 91 -6.75 10.49 -20.21
CA ASN A 91 -6.70 9.34 -21.12
C ASN A 91 -5.74 8.24 -20.63
N THR A 92 -5.83 7.90 -19.36
CA THR A 92 -4.86 7.05 -18.70
C THR A 92 -4.93 5.59 -19.16
N VAL A 93 -3.77 4.94 -19.19
CA VAL A 93 -3.59 3.51 -19.47
C VAL A 93 -2.94 2.86 -18.26
N LYS A 94 -3.43 1.67 -17.93
CA LYS A 94 -2.91 0.87 -16.83
C LYS A 94 -1.53 0.29 -17.20
N VAL A 95 -0.55 0.52 -16.29
CA VAL A 95 0.74 -0.16 -16.28
C VAL A 95 0.78 -0.96 -14.98
N TRP A 96 0.92 -2.27 -15.06
CA TRP A 96 0.80 -3.17 -13.90
C TRP A 96 -0.49 -2.89 -13.10
N ARG A 97 -0.39 -2.34 -11.89
CA ARG A 97 -1.54 -2.07 -11.01
C ARG A 97 -2.17 -0.68 -11.19
N TYR A 98 -1.41 0.29 -11.73
CA TYR A 98 -1.79 1.70 -11.70
C TYR A 98 -1.92 2.32 -13.08
N ASN A 99 -2.78 3.31 -13.21
CA ASN A 99 -2.92 4.12 -14.41
C ASN A 99 -1.85 5.23 -14.41
N THR A 100 -0.62 4.88 -14.78
CA THR A 100 0.55 5.77 -14.72
C THR A 100 0.98 6.30 -16.10
N MET A 101 0.42 5.77 -17.18
CA MET A 101 0.68 6.20 -18.55
C MET A 101 -0.57 6.88 -19.14
N GLY A 102 -0.41 7.89 -19.98
CA GLY A 102 -1.53 8.61 -20.58
C GLY A 102 -1.13 9.84 -21.39
N ASP A 103 -2.08 10.74 -21.59
CA ASP A 103 -1.85 12.04 -22.22
C ASP A 103 -1.66 13.14 -21.17
N TYR A 104 -0.72 14.04 -21.41
CA TYR A 104 -0.52 15.23 -20.60
C TYR A 104 -0.76 16.50 -21.40
N TRP A 105 -1.40 17.47 -20.74
CA TRP A 105 -1.69 18.79 -21.29
C TRP A 105 -1.17 19.86 -20.36
N LEU A 106 -0.59 20.89 -20.93
CA LEU A 106 -0.22 22.13 -20.24
C LEU A 106 -1.29 23.17 -20.53
N TYR A 107 -1.93 23.69 -19.48
CA TYR A 107 -2.78 24.87 -19.59
C TYR A 107 -2.08 26.07 -18.94
N ASP A 108 -1.78 27.10 -19.74
CA ASP A 108 -1.28 28.39 -19.27
C ASP A 108 -2.49 29.27 -18.97
N ILE A 109 -2.68 29.56 -17.68
CA ILE A 109 -3.85 30.28 -17.16
C ILE A 109 -3.83 31.75 -17.61
N LEU A 110 -2.66 32.36 -17.63
CA LEU A 110 -2.50 33.77 -18.01
C LEU A 110 -2.69 34.01 -19.52
N ALA A 111 -2.14 33.08 -20.30
CA ALA A 111 -2.23 33.14 -21.77
C ALA A 111 -3.55 32.53 -22.31
N ASP A 112 -4.36 31.90 -21.45
CA ASP A 112 -5.56 31.14 -21.84
C ASP A 112 -5.29 30.14 -22.95
N LYS A 113 -4.18 29.37 -22.83
CA LYS A 113 -3.68 28.48 -23.87
C LYS A 113 -3.52 27.06 -23.36
N LEU A 114 -4.16 26.12 -24.05
CA LEU A 114 -4.00 24.70 -23.81
C LEU A 114 -3.06 24.08 -24.87
N THR A 115 -2.05 23.32 -24.43
CA THR A 115 -1.06 22.67 -25.29
C THR A 115 -0.90 21.21 -24.88
N ARG A 116 -1.00 20.27 -25.83
CA ARG A 116 -0.71 18.87 -25.58
C ARG A 116 0.81 18.68 -25.59
N LEU A 117 1.33 17.96 -24.58
CA LEU A 117 2.74 17.60 -24.50
C LEU A 117 3.09 16.42 -25.40
N GLY A 118 4.36 16.26 -25.69
CA GLY A 118 4.88 15.13 -26.44
C GLY A 118 4.49 15.15 -27.91
N LYS A 119 4.53 16.31 -28.58
CA LYS A 119 4.23 16.41 -30.01
C LYS A 119 5.09 15.45 -30.83
N GLY A 120 4.45 14.57 -31.58
CA GLY A 120 5.14 13.55 -32.40
C GLY A 120 5.39 12.23 -31.67
N LEU A 121 5.14 12.14 -30.37
CA LEU A 121 5.11 10.88 -29.64
C LEU A 121 3.73 10.21 -29.74
N ALA A 122 3.70 8.91 -29.45
CA ALA A 122 2.47 8.13 -29.50
C ALA A 122 1.41 8.68 -28.52
N PRO A 123 0.12 8.61 -28.83
CA PRO A 123 -0.94 8.90 -27.87
C PRO A 123 -0.84 8.00 -26.63
N GLN A 124 -1.20 8.54 -25.47
CA GLN A 124 -1.22 7.80 -24.20
C GLN A 124 0.12 7.17 -23.81
N SER A 125 1.26 7.76 -24.24
CA SER A 125 2.60 7.19 -24.01
C SER A 125 3.43 7.92 -22.96
N LEU A 126 2.93 9.03 -22.40
CA LEU A 126 3.68 9.83 -21.44
C LEU A 126 3.44 9.34 -20.01
N MET A 127 4.51 9.38 -19.20
CA MET A 127 4.46 9.02 -17.78
C MET A 127 5.16 10.09 -16.94
N PHE A 128 4.57 10.41 -15.77
CA PHE A 128 5.17 11.23 -14.71
C PHE A 128 5.63 12.62 -15.15
N ALA A 129 4.89 13.28 -16.05
CA ALA A 129 5.24 14.64 -16.44
C ALA A 129 5.20 15.60 -15.24
N LYS A 130 6.26 16.40 -15.08
CA LYS A 130 6.40 17.37 -14.00
C LYS A 130 7.21 18.60 -14.43
N PHE A 131 6.89 19.75 -13.84
CA PHE A 131 7.63 20.98 -14.09
C PHE A 131 9.07 20.89 -13.60
N SER A 132 9.99 21.55 -14.31
CA SER A 132 11.28 21.93 -13.74
C SER A 132 11.07 22.96 -12.63
N PRO A 133 11.91 22.99 -11.57
CA PRO A 133 11.75 23.96 -10.47
C PRO A 133 11.80 25.44 -10.91
N ASP A 134 12.51 25.75 -11.99
CA ASP A 134 12.58 27.10 -12.59
C ASP A 134 11.35 27.43 -13.48
N GLY A 135 10.43 26.46 -13.69
CA GLY A 135 9.20 26.61 -14.46
C GLY A 135 9.37 26.79 -15.97
N LYS A 136 10.56 26.49 -16.51
CA LYS A 136 10.84 26.68 -17.96
C LYS A 136 10.60 25.43 -18.79
N SER A 137 10.73 24.27 -18.19
CA SER A 137 10.63 22.99 -18.88
C SER A 137 9.69 22.00 -18.17
N ILE A 138 9.27 20.98 -18.92
CA ILE A 138 8.53 19.84 -18.38
C ILE A 138 9.33 18.57 -18.70
N GLY A 139 9.65 17.77 -17.67
CA GLY A 139 10.25 16.46 -17.83
C GLY A 139 9.18 15.37 -17.83
N TYR A 140 9.35 14.34 -18.66
CA TYR A 140 8.48 13.16 -18.68
C TYR A 140 9.21 11.93 -19.22
N VAL A 141 8.64 10.76 -19.03
CA VAL A 141 9.11 9.52 -19.64
C VAL A 141 8.16 9.11 -20.75
N SER A 142 8.71 8.64 -21.87
CA SER A 142 7.98 7.95 -22.94
C SER A 142 8.86 6.86 -23.54
N GLU A 143 8.29 5.69 -23.80
CA GLU A 143 9.01 4.53 -24.37
C GLU A 143 10.33 4.25 -23.65
N HIS A 144 10.29 4.22 -22.31
CA HIS A 144 11.45 3.95 -21.45
C HIS A 144 12.62 4.94 -21.59
N ASN A 145 12.36 6.15 -22.09
CA ASN A 145 13.33 7.22 -22.19
C ASN A 145 12.82 8.51 -21.57
N ILE A 146 13.75 9.30 -21.05
CA ILE A 146 13.48 10.60 -20.45
C ILE A 146 13.54 11.69 -21.50
N PHE A 147 12.58 12.57 -21.46
CA PHE A 147 12.45 13.76 -22.31
C PHE A 147 12.34 15.03 -21.45
N ALA A 148 12.79 16.14 -22.01
CA ALA A 148 12.50 17.49 -21.52
C ALA A 148 11.89 18.30 -22.65
N GLU A 149 10.80 19.02 -22.37
CA GLU A 149 10.09 19.91 -23.31
C GLU A 149 10.16 21.33 -22.80
N ASP A 150 10.72 22.24 -23.60
CA ASP A 150 10.78 23.65 -23.29
C ASP A 150 9.39 24.27 -23.45
N ILE A 151 8.88 24.93 -22.41
CA ILE A 151 7.50 25.45 -22.37
C ILE A 151 7.31 26.60 -23.37
N SER A 152 8.35 27.40 -23.60
CA SER A 152 8.26 28.61 -24.43
C SER A 152 8.31 28.30 -25.92
N SER A 153 9.18 27.41 -26.33
CA SER A 153 9.40 27.03 -27.74
C SER A 153 8.64 25.78 -28.15
N GLY A 154 8.29 24.92 -27.21
CA GLY A 154 7.74 23.58 -27.48
C GLY A 154 8.80 22.60 -28.02
N GLU A 155 10.10 22.94 -27.91
CA GLU A 155 11.20 22.05 -28.33
C GLU A 155 11.28 20.85 -27.38
N ILE A 156 11.26 19.64 -27.98
CA ILE A 156 11.35 18.37 -27.24
C ILE A 156 12.77 17.82 -27.38
N THR A 157 13.43 17.63 -26.25
CA THR A 157 14.76 17.05 -26.18
C THR A 157 14.69 15.63 -25.60
N LYS A 158 15.11 14.62 -26.35
CA LYS A 158 15.30 13.25 -25.85
C LYS A 158 16.62 13.18 -25.09
N LEU A 159 16.58 12.96 -23.78
CA LEU A 159 17.75 12.98 -22.88
C LEU A 159 18.44 11.63 -22.77
N THR A 160 17.69 10.52 -22.79
CA THR A 160 18.21 9.14 -22.89
C THR A 160 17.75 8.51 -24.20
N LYS A 161 18.50 7.52 -24.75
CA LYS A 161 18.24 6.99 -26.09
C LYS A 161 18.25 5.47 -26.18
N ASP A 162 18.66 4.82 -25.11
CA ASP A 162 18.89 3.38 -25.00
C ASP A 162 17.72 2.62 -24.38
N GLY A 163 16.64 3.31 -24.06
CA GLY A 163 15.45 2.74 -23.43
C GLY A 163 14.79 1.67 -24.30
N THR A 164 14.52 0.53 -23.68
CA THR A 164 13.77 -0.61 -24.23
C THR A 164 12.88 -1.17 -23.12
N ARG A 165 12.02 -2.15 -23.46
CA ARG A 165 11.21 -2.85 -22.45
C ARG A 165 12.05 -3.38 -21.26
N LYS A 166 13.29 -3.84 -21.53
CA LYS A 166 14.20 -4.41 -20.52
C LYS A 166 15.32 -3.48 -20.04
N LEU A 167 15.50 -2.33 -20.67
CA LEU A 167 16.43 -1.28 -20.22
C LEU A 167 15.63 -0.01 -20.02
N ILE A 168 15.28 0.30 -18.78
CA ILE A 168 14.27 1.27 -18.44
C ILE A 168 14.93 2.51 -17.83
N ASN A 169 14.72 3.69 -18.43
CA ASN A 169 15.18 4.96 -17.89
C ASN A 169 14.00 5.77 -17.34
N GLY A 170 14.08 6.18 -16.09
CA GLY A 170 13.12 7.10 -15.46
C GLY A 170 11.80 6.49 -15.02
N THR A 171 11.64 5.16 -15.10
CA THR A 171 10.59 4.36 -14.48
C THR A 171 11.20 3.05 -13.98
N PHE A 172 10.38 2.08 -13.60
CA PHE A 172 10.84 0.85 -12.96
C PHE A 172 10.26 -0.40 -13.64
N ASP A 173 10.86 -1.56 -13.37
CA ASP A 173 10.30 -2.86 -13.69
C ASP A 173 9.20 -3.26 -12.70
N TRP A 174 8.57 -4.39 -12.96
CA TRP A 174 7.47 -4.91 -12.15
C TRP A 174 7.87 -5.10 -10.67
N ALA A 175 9.05 -5.68 -10.40
CA ALA A 175 9.46 -6.02 -9.04
C ALA A 175 9.73 -4.79 -8.17
N TYR A 176 10.35 -3.75 -8.71
CA TYR A 176 10.55 -2.49 -7.98
C TYR A 176 9.24 -1.73 -7.76
N GLU A 177 8.33 -1.75 -8.74
CA GLU A 177 7.02 -1.11 -8.58
C GLU A 177 6.20 -1.81 -7.50
N GLU A 178 6.17 -3.14 -7.50
CA GLU A 178 5.38 -3.93 -6.56
C GLU A 178 5.93 -3.87 -5.13
N GLU A 179 7.24 -4.06 -4.96
CA GLU A 179 7.82 -4.35 -3.65
C GLU A 179 8.43 -3.13 -2.94
N PHE A 180 8.78 -2.08 -3.68
CA PHE A 180 9.28 -0.82 -3.12
C PHE A 180 8.36 0.37 -3.37
N GLY A 181 7.25 0.21 -4.08
CA GLY A 181 6.36 1.29 -4.48
C GLY A 181 6.99 2.27 -5.47
N CYS A 182 8.08 1.88 -6.13
CA CYS A 182 8.82 2.71 -7.07
C CYS A 182 8.10 2.79 -8.42
N ARG A 183 7.72 3.99 -8.87
CA ARG A 183 7.05 4.21 -10.17
C ARG A 183 7.66 5.37 -10.93
N ASP A 184 7.72 6.52 -10.28
CA ASP A 184 8.29 7.77 -10.80
C ASP A 184 9.80 7.78 -10.58
N GLY A 185 10.54 7.50 -11.65
CA GLY A 185 11.97 7.20 -11.61
C GLY A 185 12.88 8.35 -12.02
N PHE A 186 12.47 9.62 -11.85
CA PHE A 186 13.38 10.76 -12.10
C PHE A 186 13.08 11.98 -11.22
N ARG A 187 14.10 12.80 -10.98
CA ARG A 187 14.04 14.02 -10.14
C ARG A 187 14.77 15.16 -10.78
N TRP A 188 14.13 16.32 -10.93
CA TRP A 188 14.77 17.55 -11.36
C TRP A 188 15.74 18.03 -10.29
N SER A 189 16.91 18.55 -10.71
CA SER A 189 17.78 19.31 -9.80
C SER A 189 17.10 20.62 -9.36
N PRO A 190 17.43 21.15 -8.17
CA PRO A 190 16.81 22.38 -7.65
C PRO A 190 16.91 23.59 -8.57
N ASP A 191 17.93 23.65 -9.43
CA ASP A 191 18.15 24.72 -10.41
C ASP A 191 17.57 24.43 -11.81
N GLY A 192 16.90 23.27 -12.00
CA GLY A 192 16.29 22.88 -13.28
C GLY A 192 17.25 22.49 -14.40
N ASN A 193 18.57 22.41 -14.14
CA ASN A 193 19.58 22.15 -15.17
C ASN A 193 19.89 20.68 -15.38
N MET A 194 19.56 19.82 -14.43
CA MET A 194 19.85 18.39 -14.45
C MET A 194 18.63 17.56 -14.05
N ILE A 195 18.61 16.31 -14.51
CA ILE A 195 17.67 15.28 -14.08
C ILE A 195 18.47 14.10 -13.54
N ALA A 196 18.26 13.76 -12.27
CA ALA A 196 18.70 12.50 -11.70
C ALA A 196 17.65 11.42 -12.02
N PHE A 197 18.09 10.21 -12.36
CA PHE A 197 17.18 9.14 -12.75
C PHE A 197 17.72 7.75 -12.42
N TRP A 198 16.78 6.83 -12.23
CA TRP A 198 17.07 5.40 -12.19
C TRP A 198 17.17 4.84 -13.61
N GLN A 199 18.18 4.04 -13.85
CA GLN A 199 18.22 3.10 -14.96
C GLN A 199 18.09 1.68 -14.40
N VAL A 200 17.05 0.97 -14.82
CA VAL A 200 16.79 -0.43 -14.45
C VAL A 200 17.12 -1.31 -15.65
N ASP A 201 18.08 -2.21 -15.48
CA ASP A 201 18.51 -3.18 -16.50
C ASP A 201 17.99 -4.58 -16.16
N ALA A 202 16.86 -4.95 -16.75
CA ALA A 202 16.23 -6.26 -16.66
C ALA A 202 16.61 -7.19 -17.84
N THR A 203 17.65 -6.87 -18.63
CA THR A 203 18.04 -7.65 -19.83
C THR A 203 18.41 -9.09 -19.49
N LYS A 204 18.90 -9.35 -18.27
CA LYS A 204 19.22 -10.69 -17.77
C LYS A 204 18.07 -11.37 -17.03
N ILE A 205 16.97 -10.65 -16.77
CA ILE A 205 15.80 -11.22 -16.11
C ILE A 205 15.02 -12.08 -17.11
N ARG A 206 14.63 -13.26 -16.66
CA ARG A 206 13.79 -14.14 -17.46
C ARG A 206 12.38 -13.61 -17.56
N ASP A 207 11.78 -13.73 -18.74
CA ASP A 207 10.36 -13.43 -18.91
C ASP A 207 9.52 -14.60 -18.37
N TYR A 208 8.54 -14.28 -17.54
CA TYR A 208 7.39 -15.15 -17.35
C TYR A 208 6.39 -14.86 -18.47
N TYR A 209 5.92 -15.91 -19.13
CA TYR A 209 4.99 -15.79 -20.25
C TYR A 209 3.56 -16.07 -19.80
N MET A 210 2.75 -15.02 -19.74
CA MET A 210 1.30 -15.17 -19.61
C MET A 210 0.66 -15.33 -20.98
N LEU A 211 -0.44 -16.07 -21.06
CA LEU A 211 -1.22 -16.26 -22.28
C LEU A 211 -2.54 -15.49 -22.19
N ASN A 212 -2.70 -14.49 -23.05
CA ASN A 212 -3.99 -13.90 -23.29
C ASN A 212 -4.75 -14.73 -24.33
N THR A 213 -5.82 -15.42 -23.91
CA THR A 213 -6.56 -16.39 -24.71
C THR A 213 -7.96 -15.90 -25.12
N THR A 214 -8.38 -14.69 -24.72
CA THR A 214 -9.77 -14.23 -24.87
C THR A 214 -9.96 -13.05 -25.81
N ASP A 215 -8.90 -12.25 -26.07
CA ASP A 215 -9.05 -10.99 -26.83
C ASP A 215 -8.92 -11.20 -28.34
N SER A 216 -8.53 -12.39 -28.80
CA SER A 216 -8.42 -12.73 -30.22
C SER A 216 -8.51 -14.24 -30.44
N ASN A 217 -8.76 -14.66 -31.71
CA ASN A 217 -8.85 -16.07 -32.06
C ASN A 217 -7.56 -16.86 -31.81
N TYR A 218 -6.40 -16.20 -31.83
CA TYR A 218 -5.11 -16.77 -31.48
C TYR A 218 -4.60 -16.19 -30.18
N SER A 219 -4.05 -17.01 -29.32
CA SER A 219 -3.45 -16.57 -28.05
C SER A 219 -2.29 -15.62 -28.30
N LYS A 220 -2.19 -14.59 -27.45
CA LYS A 220 -1.06 -13.65 -27.43
C LYS A 220 -0.19 -13.93 -26.20
N ILE A 221 1.12 -13.93 -26.38
CA ILE A 221 2.09 -14.01 -25.29
C ILE A 221 2.24 -12.62 -24.69
N ILE A 222 2.12 -12.52 -23.36
CA ILE A 222 2.39 -11.32 -22.57
C ILE A 222 3.61 -11.63 -21.70
N PRO A 223 4.83 -11.11 -22.08
CA PRO A 223 6.03 -11.32 -21.29
C PRO A 223 6.08 -10.34 -20.11
N VAL A 224 6.48 -10.85 -18.94
CA VAL A 224 6.72 -10.06 -17.72
C VAL A 224 8.12 -10.41 -17.21
N GLU A 225 8.98 -9.42 -17.02
CA GLU A 225 10.26 -9.59 -16.34
C GLU A 225 10.02 -9.86 -14.86
N TYR A 226 10.16 -11.12 -14.48
CA TYR A 226 9.83 -11.56 -13.13
C TYR A 226 10.96 -12.41 -12.56
N PRO A 227 11.86 -11.82 -11.75
CA PRO A 227 12.90 -12.58 -11.08
C PRO A 227 12.29 -13.34 -9.91
N LYS A 228 12.29 -14.67 -9.98
CA LYS A 228 11.87 -15.51 -8.85
C LYS A 228 12.91 -15.49 -7.74
N VAL A 229 12.47 -15.80 -6.54
CA VAL A 229 13.37 -15.92 -5.38
C VAL A 229 14.60 -16.78 -5.69
N GLY A 230 15.77 -16.30 -5.29
CA GLY A 230 17.05 -16.95 -5.57
C GLY A 230 17.65 -16.62 -6.95
N GLU A 231 16.91 -15.96 -7.84
CA GLU A 231 17.44 -15.39 -9.08
C GLU A 231 17.97 -13.98 -8.84
N ASP A 232 18.92 -13.53 -9.65
CA ASP A 232 19.44 -12.17 -9.54
C ASP A 232 18.34 -11.14 -9.86
N PRO A 233 18.27 -10.03 -9.09
CA PRO A 233 17.39 -8.91 -9.42
C PRO A 233 17.89 -8.14 -10.63
N SER A 234 17.06 -7.25 -11.16
CA SER A 234 17.47 -6.27 -12.16
C SER A 234 18.62 -5.41 -11.66
N ALA A 235 19.58 -5.12 -12.51
CA ALA A 235 20.69 -4.23 -12.17
C ALA A 235 20.21 -2.78 -12.20
N VAL A 236 20.40 -2.04 -11.10
CA VAL A 236 19.93 -0.66 -10.98
C VAL A 236 21.08 0.29 -10.75
N LYS A 237 21.06 1.42 -11.46
CA LYS A 237 22.05 2.50 -11.38
C LYS A 237 21.37 3.86 -11.29
N ILE A 238 22.06 4.82 -10.72
CA ILE A 238 21.66 6.23 -10.72
C ILE A 238 22.51 6.99 -11.74
N GLY A 239 21.83 7.65 -12.66
CA GLY A 239 22.41 8.58 -13.60
C GLY A 239 21.94 10.01 -13.37
N VAL A 240 22.78 10.99 -13.73
CA VAL A 240 22.41 12.41 -13.77
C VAL A 240 22.68 12.93 -15.16
N VAL A 241 21.63 13.35 -15.85
CA VAL A 241 21.73 13.95 -17.19
C VAL A 241 21.61 15.46 -17.13
N ASN A 242 22.54 16.17 -17.76
CA ASN A 242 22.42 17.60 -17.97
C ASN A 242 21.50 17.89 -19.16
N VAL A 243 20.46 18.69 -18.96
CA VAL A 243 19.39 18.92 -19.94
C VAL A 243 19.91 19.60 -21.21
N ASN A 244 20.85 20.54 -21.07
CA ASN A 244 21.40 21.29 -22.20
C ASN A 244 22.47 20.51 -23.00
N THR A 245 23.39 19.85 -22.29
CA THR A 245 24.51 19.14 -22.94
C THR A 245 24.20 17.70 -23.27
N LYS A 246 23.15 17.13 -22.69
CA LYS A 246 22.72 15.71 -22.81
C LYS A 246 23.78 14.71 -22.31
N ARG A 247 24.79 15.20 -21.56
CA ARG A 247 25.81 14.33 -20.97
C ARG A 247 25.26 13.68 -19.71
N ILE A 248 25.50 12.38 -19.59
CA ILE A 248 25.11 11.59 -18.41
C ILE A 248 26.36 11.35 -17.56
N LYS A 249 26.24 11.60 -16.27
CA LYS A 249 27.19 11.19 -15.23
C LYS A 249 26.55 10.07 -14.41
N TRP A 250 27.22 8.94 -14.33
CA TRP A 250 26.81 7.82 -13.48
C TRP A 250 27.39 7.96 -12.08
N MET A 251 26.59 7.63 -11.06
CA MET A 251 27.04 7.59 -9.67
C MET A 251 27.76 6.27 -9.41
N ASN A 252 28.94 6.34 -8.77
CA ASN A 252 29.80 5.18 -8.47
C ASN A 252 29.40 4.53 -7.13
N ILE A 253 28.17 3.97 -7.09
CA ILE A 253 27.66 3.30 -5.90
C ILE A 253 28.36 1.95 -5.77
N GLU A 254 29.00 1.72 -4.61
CA GLU A 254 29.75 0.49 -4.34
C GLU A 254 28.84 -0.74 -4.29
N GLY A 255 29.40 -1.91 -4.64
CA GLY A 255 28.73 -3.19 -4.70
C GLY A 255 28.22 -3.53 -6.11
N GLY A 256 27.92 -4.80 -6.33
CA GLY A 256 27.36 -5.27 -7.60
C GLY A 256 25.93 -4.74 -7.80
N PRO A 257 25.60 -4.13 -8.94
CA PRO A 257 24.27 -3.56 -9.14
C PRO A 257 23.12 -4.59 -9.07
N GLN A 258 23.41 -5.89 -9.20
CA GLN A 258 22.44 -6.98 -9.02
C GLN A 258 22.42 -7.54 -7.59
N GLN A 259 23.23 -7.02 -6.67
CA GLN A 259 23.28 -7.42 -5.26
C GLN A 259 22.82 -6.32 -4.32
N ASN A 260 22.36 -5.20 -4.88
CA ASN A 260 21.88 -4.04 -4.14
C ASN A 260 20.55 -3.57 -4.71
N TYR A 261 19.73 -2.97 -3.85
CA TYR A 261 18.55 -2.22 -4.25
C TYR A 261 18.76 -0.73 -3.96
N LEU A 262 18.22 0.13 -4.81
CA LEU A 262 18.27 1.60 -4.69
C LEU A 262 16.85 2.16 -4.67
N PRO A 263 16.08 1.94 -3.57
CA PRO A 263 14.65 2.24 -3.58
C PRO A 263 14.32 3.73 -3.46
N ARG A 264 15.24 4.56 -2.97
CA ARG A 264 14.97 5.99 -2.72
C ARG A 264 16.14 6.86 -3.22
N MET A 265 15.80 8.05 -3.77
CA MET A 265 16.76 9.07 -4.22
C MET A 265 16.12 10.44 -4.17
N GLU A 266 16.83 11.43 -3.64
CA GLU A 266 16.43 12.82 -3.64
C GLU A 266 17.63 13.75 -3.83
N TRP A 267 17.38 14.99 -4.29
CA TRP A 267 18.36 16.05 -4.28
C TRP A 267 18.47 16.63 -2.87
N SER A 268 19.69 16.74 -2.36
CA SER A 268 20.02 17.38 -1.08
C SER A 268 20.74 18.72 -1.23
N GLY A 269 21.01 19.11 -2.45
CA GLY A 269 21.68 20.35 -2.84
C GLY A 269 21.80 20.44 -4.36
N LYS A 270 22.44 21.51 -4.85
CA LYS A 270 22.56 21.77 -6.29
C LYS A 270 23.33 20.66 -7.04
N ASN A 271 24.37 20.11 -6.43
CA ASN A 271 25.27 19.12 -7.05
C ASN A 271 25.37 17.86 -6.20
N GLU A 272 24.39 17.57 -5.38
CA GLU A 272 24.44 16.45 -4.46
C GLU A 272 23.09 15.74 -4.40
N LEU A 273 23.15 14.42 -4.51
CA LEU A 273 22.01 13.52 -4.29
C LEU A 273 22.19 12.76 -2.98
N VAL A 274 21.09 12.40 -2.35
CA VAL A 274 21.03 11.34 -1.36
C VAL A 274 20.38 10.11 -1.99
N VAL A 275 21.03 8.97 -1.84
CA VAL A 275 20.53 7.68 -2.32
C VAL A 275 20.47 6.69 -1.17
N GLN A 276 19.37 5.97 -1.02
CA GLN A 276 19.28 4.83 -0.14
C GLN A 276 19.71 3.56 -0.88
N GLN A 277 20.62 2.81 -0.30
CA GLN A 277 21.09 1.52 -0.79
C GLN A 277 20.75 0.44 0.24
N LEU A 278 20.12 -0.64 -0.22
CA LEU A 278 19.93 -1.87 0.54
C LEU A 278 20.80 -2.97 -0.02
N ASN A 279 21.31 -3.87 0.84
CA ASN A 279 21.85 -5.13 0.33
C ASN A 279 20.73 -6.07 -0.14
N ARG A 280 21.06 -7.13 -0.88
CA ARG A 280 20.09 -8.04 -1.49
C ARG A 280 19.09 -8.64 -0.47
N LYS A 281 19.54 -9.03 0.72
CA LYS A 281 18.67 -9.55 1.78
C LYS A 281 17.91 -8.46 2.55
N GLN A 282 18.12 -7.20 2.18
CA GLN A 282 17.50 -6.02 2.81
C GLN A 282 17.75 -5.93 4.32
N GLN A 283 18.87 -6.49 4.78
CA GLN A 283 19.30 -6.50 6.17
C GLN A 283 20.17 -5.30 6.53
N GLU A 284 20.70 -4.61 5.52
CA GLU A 284 21.51 -3.41 5.65
C GLU A 284 20.93 -2.30 4.80
N SER A 285 20.81 -1.11 5.36
CA SER A 285 20.41 0.12 4.70
C SER A 285 21.49 1.18 4.90
N LYS A 286 21.94 1.79 3.81
CA LYS A 286 22.92 2.89 3.80
C LYS A 286 22.32 4.10 3.13
N LEU A 287 22.57 5.29 3.69
CA LEU A 287 22.32 6.56 3.02
C LEU A 287 23.64 7.11 2.50
N LEU A 288 23.66 7.38 1.20
CA LEU A 288 24.84 7.81 0.46
C LEU A 288 24.68 9.23 -0.04
N TYR A 289 25.65 10.11 0.19
CA TYR A 289 25.82 11.30 -0.61
C TYR A 289 26.49 10.95 -1.94
N CYS A 290 25.94 11.44 -3.03
CA CYS A 290 26.47 11.26 -4.38
C CYS A 290 26.79 12.64 -4.98
N ASN A 291 28.05 12.88 -5.29
CA ASN A 291 28.50 14.11 -5.97
C ASN A 291 28.24 14.02 -7.47
N THR A 292 27.36 14.86 -7.99
CA THR A 292 26.95 14.79 -9.39
C THR A 292 28.01 15.33 -10.37
N ASN A 293 29.07 16.01 -9.91
CA ASN A 293 30.15 16.50 -10.77
C ASN A 293 31.09 15.38 -11.17
N ASP A 294 31.46 14.49 -10.25
CA ASP A 294 32.44 13.41 -10.50
C ASP A 294 31.87 12.01 -10.36
N GLY A 295 30.69 11.86 -9.76
CA GLY A 295 30.01 10.60 -9.52
C GLY A 295 30.46 9.88 -8.23
N SER A 296 31.33 10.49 -7.42
CA SER A 296 31.80 9.90 -6.17
C SER A 296 30.67 9.76 -5.16
N THR A 297 30.77 8.74 -4.29
CA THR A 297 29.75 8.46 -3.27
C THR A 297 30.40 8.29 -1.89
N THR A 298 29.69 8.70 -0.86
CA THR A 298 30.13 8.57 0.52
C THR A 298 28.94 8.17 1.42
N THR A 299 29.09 7.09 2.18
CA THR A 299 28.09 6.71 3.18
C THR A 299 28.16 7.67 4.36
N PHE A 300 27.04 8.27 4.74
CA PHE A 300 26.98 9.17 5.89
C PHE A 300 26.13 8.61 7.04
N TRP A 301 25.22 7.66 6.74
CA TRP A 301 24.42 6.99 7.78
C TRP A 301 24.07 5.58 7.34
N ALA A 302 23.90 4.66 8.31
CA ALA A 302 23.54 3.27 8.05
C ALA A 302 22.79 2.65 9.23
N GLU A 303 21.94 1.68 8.92
CA GLU A 303 21.29 0.81 9.90
C GLU A 303 21.24 -0.63 9.41
N SER A 304 21.09 -1.56 10.34
CA SER A 304 21.01 -2.99 10.04
C SER A 304 19.99 -3.72 10.91
N SER A 305 19.58 -4.89 10.45
CA SER A 305 18.66 -5.78 11.15
C SER A 305 19.05 -7.24 10.89
N SER A 306 18.87 -8.10 11.87
CA SER A 306 19.07 -9.55 11.69
C SER A 306 18.01 -10.22 10.81
N ALA A 307 16.88 -9.53 10.54
CA ALA A 307 15.83 -9.99 9.65
C ALA A 307 15.80 -9.12 8.38
N TRP A 308 15.19 -7.96 8.45
CA TRP A 308 15.18 -6.95 7.39
C TRP A 308 15.09 -5.56 7.99
N VAL A 309 15.58 -4.54 7.28
CA VAL A 309 15.34 -3.14 7.60
C VAL A 309 13.98 -2.76 7.06
N ASP A 310 13.13 -2.20 7.90
CA ASP A 310 11.80 -1.78 7.50
C ASP A 310 11.87 -0.47 6.69
N LEU A 311 11.22 -0.46 5.53
CA LEU A 311 11.10 0.73 4.69
C LEU A 311 9.70 1.31 4.86
N ASN A 312 9.60 2.62 5.00
CA ASN A 312 8.32 3.29 4.83
C ASN A 312 7.96 3.32 3.33
N ALA A 313 7.13 2.36 2.91
CA ALA A 313 6.75 2.20 1.51
C ALA A 313 5.87 3.36 0.99
N ASP A 314 5.19 4.08 1.89
CA ASP A 314 4.28 5.17 1.53
C ASP A 314 5.01 6.50 1.30
N ASP A 315 6.26 6.62 1.75
CA ASP A 315 7.11 7.79 1.52
C ASP A 315 8.17 7.50 0.44
N PRO A 316 7.97 7.95 -0.80
CA PRO A 316 8.91 7.71 -1.89
C PRO A 316 10.23 8.45 -1.72
N SER A 317 10.32 9.50 -0.90
CA SER A 317 11.60 10.15 -0.56
C SER A 317 12.35 9.37 0.50
N GLY A 318 11.63 8.78 1.45
CA GLY A 318 12.18 7.97 2.52
C GLY A 318 12.75 8.77 3.70
N TRP A 319 12.89 10.09 3.57
CA TRP A 319 13.37 11.00 4.63
C TRP A 319 12.81 12.41 4.43
N ASN A 320 12.85 13.21 5.51
CA ASN A 320 12.36 14.60 5.49
C ASN A 320 13.44 15.51 6.03
N TRP A 321 13.99 16.38 5.19
CA TRP A 321 14.95 17.41 5.58
C TRP A 321 14.27 18.49 6.41
N ILE A 322 14.95 18.94 7.46
CA ILE A 322 14.53 20.04 8.32
C ILE A 322 15.71 20.99 8.57
N ASN A 323 15.43 22.15 9.19
CA ASN A 323 16.43 23.12 9.58
C ASN A 323 17.34 23.54 8.39
N ASN A 324 16.72 23.85 7.25
CA ASN A 324 17.42 24.18 6.00
C ASN A 324 18.42 23.09 5.56
N GLY A 325 18.04 21.82 5.66
CA GLY A 325 18.83 20.67 5.24
C GLY A 325 20.01 20.33 6.15
N LYS A 326 20.05 20.87 7.38
CA LYS A 326 21.10 20.53 8.37
C LYS A 326 20.83 19.23 9.11
N GLU A 327 19.57 18.82 9.17
CA GLU A 327 19.10 17.65 9.87
C GLU A 327 17.99 16.98 9.04
N PHE A 328 17.69 15.73 9.31
CA PHE A 328 16.53 15.05 8.72
C PHE A 328 15.80 14.21 9.76
N ILE A 329 14.51 13.99 9.51
CA ILE A 329 13.64 13.14 10.30
C ILE A 329 13.60 11.75 9.66
N TRP A 330 13.74 10.73 10.48
CA TRP A 330 13.80 9.33 10.07
C TRP A 330 12.97 8.44 11.00
N ILE A 331 12.27 7.44 10.45
CA ILE A 331 11.62 6.39 11.24
C ILE A 331 12.52 5.15 11.20
N SER A 332 12.87 4.64 12.37
CA SER A 332 13.65 3.39 12.50
C SER A 332 13.13 2.52 13.64
N GLU A 333 13.24 1.22 13.49
CA GLU A 333 12.88 0.24 14.53
C GLU A 333 14.11 -0.44 15.16
N LYS A 334 15.30 0.17 15.03
CA LYS A 334 16.58 -0.39 15.47
C LYS A 334 16.68 -0.66 16.97
N ASP A 335 15.83 -0.03 17.78
CA ASP A 335 15.73 -0.25 19.22
C ASP A 335 14.59 -1.21 19.64
N GLY A 336 13.96 -1.86 18.65
CA GLY A 336 12.88 -2.83 18.86
C GLY A 336 11.47 -2.28 18.64
N TRP A 337 11.31 -0.96 18.45
CA TRP A 337 10.05 -0.27 18.15
C TRP A 337 10.27 0.77 17.06
N ARG A 338 9.26 1.05 16.24
CA ARG A 338 9.33 2.15 15.29
C ARG A 338 9.28 3.48 16.03
N HIS A 339 10.38 4.22 15.99
CA HIS A 339 10.49 5.53 16.59
C HIS A 339 10.94 6.58 15.59
N ILE A 340 10.63 7.85 15.89
CA ILE A 340 11.08 9.01 15.14
C ILE A 340 12.44 9.43 15.67
N TYR A 341 13.38 9.62 14.76
CA TYR A 341 14.73 10.11 15.02
C TYR A 341 14.98 11.40 14.28
N LYS A 342 15.72 12.33 14.89
CA LYS A 342 16.31 13.50 14.26
C LYS A 342 17.80 13.23 14.09
N ILE A 343 18.31 13.30 12.88
CA ILE A 343 19.68 12.94 12.52
C ILE A 343 20.35 14.12 11.86
N SER A 344 21.58 14.44 12.26
CA SER A 344 22.38 15.48 11.60
C SER A 344 22.73 15.11 10.17
N ARG A 345 22.94 16.12 9.32
CA ARG A 345 23.24 15.95 7.90
C ARG A 345 24.45 15.01 7.66
N ASP A 346 25.45 15.06 8.51
CA ASP A 346 26.65 14.18 8.44
C ASP A 346 26.45 12.81 9.08
N GLY A 347 25.27 12.53 9.62
CA GLY A 347 24.94 11.27 10.28
C GLY A 347 25.61 11.04 11.63
N GLN A 348 26.37 12.03 12.16
CA GLN A 348 27.17 11.85 13.38
C GLN A 348 26.37 12.04 14.66
N THR A 349 25.31 12.82 14.61
CA THR A 349 24.46 13.10 15.75
C THR A 349 23.06 12.55 15.48
N GLU A 350 22.56 11.81 16.44
CA GLU A 350 21.23 11.21 16.37
C GLU A 350 20.48 11.43 17.68
N VAL A 351 19.25 11.92 17.58
CA VAL A 351 18.36 12.15 18.72
C VAL A 351 17.05 11.38 18.50
N LYS A 352 16.74 10.45 19.39
CA LYS A 352 15.46 9.76 19.39
C LYS A 352 14.37 10.68 19.94
N LEU A 353 13.38 11.05 19.13
CA LEU A 353 12.32 12.00 19.48
C LEU A 353 11.13 11.33 20.17
N THR A 354 10.85 10.06 19.87
CA THR A 354 9.79 9.28 20.52
C THR A 354 10.38 8.10 21.27
N THR A 355 9.78 7.72 22.39
CA THR A 355 10.30 6.62 23.26
C THR A 355 9.14 5.84 23.86
N GLY A 356 9.37 4.56 24.19
CA GLY A 356 8.40 3.72 24.88
C GLY A 356 8.01 2.47 24.09
N PRO A 357 7.17 1.59 24.66
CA PRO A 357 6.84 0.31 24.08
C PRO A 357 5.68 0.42 23.08
N TYR A 358 5.83 1.23 22.03
CA TYR A 358 4.85 1.41 20.95
C TYR A 358 5.53 1.77 19.64
N ASP A 359 4.84 1.48 18.54
CA ASP A 359 5.26 1.81 17.18
C ASP A 359 4.61 3.09 16.67
N ILE A 360 5.37 3.92 15.98
CA ILE A 360 4.86 4.94 15.07
C ILE A 360 4.31 4.24 13.82
N ASP A 361 3.17 4.71 13.35
CA ASP A 361 2.61 4.28 12.06
C ASP A 361 3.22 5.10 10.91
N ASP A 362 3.00 6.43 10.94
CA ASP A 362 3.46 7.32 9.87
C ASP A 362 3.56 8.78 10.35
N ILE A 363 4.44 9.57 9.72
CA ILE A 363 4.54 11.03 9.91
C ILE A 363 3.56 11.72 8.96
N LYS A 364 2.65 12.52 9.50
CA LYS A 364 1.59 13.20 8.73
C LYS A 364 1.94 14.63 8.33
N CYS A 365 2.75 15.31 9.13
CA CYS A 365 3.21 16.67 8.82
C CYS A 365 4.41 17.04 9.70
N ILE A 366 5.36 17.75 9.14
CA ILE A 366 6.44 18.42 9.87
C ILE A 366 6.22 19.93 9.71
N ASP A 367 5.82 20.57 10.81
CA ASP A 367 5.59 22.01 10.90
C ASP A 367 6.82 22.67 11.57
N GLU A 368 7.84 22.94 10.76
CA GLU A 368 9.09 23.55 11.23
C GLU A 368 8.86 24.94 11.85
N ALA A 369 7.89 25.71 11.36
CA ALA A 369 7.62 27.04 11.86
C ALA A 369 7.18 27.04 13.33
N ASN A 370 6.49 25.98 13.76
CA ASN A 370 6.03 25.79 15.13
C ASN A 370 6.83 24.70 15.88
N ASN A 371 7.88 24.14 15.29
CA ASN A 371 8.69 23.04 15.82
C ASN A 371 7.85 21.79 16.17
N LEU A 372 6.88 21.42 15.34
CA LEU A 372 5.98 20.30 15.58
C LEU A 372 6.12 19.20 14.52
N ILE A 373 6.02 17.95 14.96
CA ILE A 373 5.77 16.80 14.09
C ILE A 373 4.41 16.22 14.48
N TYR A 374 3.54 16.03 13.50
CA TYR A 374 2.30 15.28 13.63
C TYR A 374 2.52 13.88 13.07
N PHE A 375 2.12 12.86 13.83
CA PHE A 375 2.31 11.47 13.46
C PHE A 375 1.16 10.59 13.96
N THR A 376 0.95 9.45 13.33
CA THR A 376 -0.01 8.44 13.79
C THR A 376 0.70 7.31 14.54
N ALA A 377 0.03 6.80 15.58
CA ALA A 377 0.53 5.71 16.43
C ALA A 377 -0.61 5.01 17.18
N SER A 378 -0.31 3.87 17.82
CA SER A 378 -1.28 3.08 18.59
C SER A 378 -0.69 2.56 19.91
N PRO A 379 -0.27 3.42 20.85
CA PRO A 379 0.43 3.00 22.06
C PRO A 379 -0.38 2.11 23.01
N TYR A 380 -1.73 2.16 22.94
CA TYR A 380 -2.59 1.41 23.87
C TYR A 380 -3.29 0.23 23.25
N ASN A 381 -3.68 0.35 21.98
CA ASN A 381 -4.49 -0.63 21.30
C ASN A 381 -4.12 -0.73 19.83
N ALA A 382 -3.37 -1.75 19.48
CA ALA A 382 -2.88 -1.98 18.10
C ALA A 382 -3.99 -2.23 17.06
N THR A 383 -5.27 -2.31 17.47
CA THR A 383 -6.42 -2.41 16.55
C THR A 383 -7.01 -1.05 16.18
N GLN A 384 -6.51 0.03 16.78
CA GLN A 384 -6.96 1.41 16.61
C GLN A 384 -5.78 2.29 16.21
N LEU A 385 -6.03 3.48 15.65
CA LEU A 385 -4.99 4.40 15.19
C LEU A 385 -5.36 5.84 15.53
N TYR A 386 -4.40 6.61 16.08
CA TYR A 386 -4.62 7.96 16.58
C TYR A 386 -3.54 8.93 16.12
N LEU A 387 -3.88 10.24 16.08
CA LEU A 387 -2.93 11.32 15.81
C LEU A 387 -2.25 11.81 17.09
N TYR A 388 -0.95 11.98 17.04
CA TYR A 388 -0.11 12.56 18.07
C TYR A 388 0.71 13.72 17.51
N LYS A 389 1.23 14.56 18.40
CA LYS A 389 2.20 15.59 18.06
C LYS A 389 3.36 15.57 19.05
N LEU A 390 4.53 15.96 18.59
CA LEU A 390 5.71 16.17 19.42
C LEU A 390 6.39 17.49 19.05
N ASN A 391 7.18 18.04 19.99
CA ASN A 391 8.04 19.17 19.70
C ASN A 391 9.43 18.69 19.29
N ILE A 392 9.96 19.18 18.16
CA ILE A 392 11.24 18.76 17.58
C ILE A 392 12.43 19.09 18.50
N GLU A 393 12.39 20.27 19.16
CA GLU A 393 13.48 20.75 20.00
C GLU A 393 13.37 20.30 21.47
N LYS A 394 12.16 19.90 21.88
CA LYS A 394 11.89 19.49 23.26
C LYS A 394 11.19 18.12 23.28
N PRO A 395 11.86 17.04 22.91
CA PRO A 395 11.25 15.70 22.84
C PRO A 395 10.78 15.16 24.19
N SER A 396 11.00 15.89 25.28
CA SER A 396 10.88 15.40 26.67
C SER A 396 9.46 15.24 27.22
N LEU A 397 8.39 15.65 26.52
CA LEU A 397 7.02 15.49 27.06
C LEU A 397 6.59 14.01 27.06
N LEU A 398 6.94 13.25 26.03
CA LEU A 398 6.71 11.80 25.99
C LEU A 398 7.69 11.04 26.93
N ASN A 399 8.94 11.50 27.09
CA ASN A 399 9.91 10.88 27.99
C ASN A 399 9.53 10.90 29.46
N LYS A 400 8.77 11.89 29.93
CA LYS A 400 8.30 11.98 31.31
C LYS A 400 7.14 11.03 31.61
N ILE A 401 6.44 10.57 30.60
CA ILE A 401 5.23 9.77 30.75
C ILE A 401 5.56 8.27 30.88
N PHE A 402 6.71 7.82 30.34
CA PHE A 402 7.07 6.40 30.31
C PHE A 402 7.85 5.87 31.52
N ASN A 403 8.15 6.66 32.52
CA ASN A 403 8.86 6.22 33.73
C ASN A 403 7.94 5.44 34.70
N GLY A 404 7.33 4.34 34.21
CA GLY A 404 6.78 3.29 35.10
C GLY A 404 5.43 3.57 35.76
N LYS A 405 4.68 4.61 35.36
CA LYS A 405 3.30 4.84 35.82
C LYS A 405 2.27 4.36 34.80
N ASN A 406 1.17 3.82 35.29
CA ASN A 406 -0.02 3.55 34.46
C ASN A 406 -0.47 4.83 33.80
N ILE A 407 -0.29 4.92 32.49
CA ILE A 407 -0.58 6.09 31.68
C ILE A 407 -2.05 6.03 31.33
N THR A 408 -2.80 7.04 31.70
CA THR A 408 -4.21 7.16 31.32
C THR A 408 -4.30 7.67 29.88
N LYS A 409 -5.37 7.28 29.19
CA LYS A 409 -5.65 7.70 27.81
C LYS A 409 -5.60 9.22 27.62
N GLU A 410 -5.92 9.98 28.66
CA GLU A 410 -5.94 11.44 28.72
C GLU A 410 -4.54 12.09 28.73
N GLU A 411 -3.50 11.37 29.16
CA GLU A 411 -2.13 11.90 29.25
C GLU A 411 -1.36 11.82 27.91
N PHE A 412 -1.87 11.04 26.95
CA PHE A 412 -1.19 10.78 25.68
C PHE A 412 -1.72 11.56 24.50
N ASP A 413 -2.83 12.25 24.64
CA ASP A 413 -3.54 12.71 23.48
C ASP A 413 -3.90 14.20 23.51
N PRO A 414 -2.92 15.07 23.30
CA PRO A 414 -3.23 16.48 23.11
C PRO A 414 -3.95 16.77 21.77
N VAL A 415 -4.10 15.78 20.88
CA VAL A 415 -4.76 15.93 19.57
C VAL A 415 -5.98 15.04 19.44
N TYR A 416 -6.23 14.19 20.44
CA TYR A 416 -7.33 13.24 20.42
C TYR A 416 -8.70 13.91 20.61
N ALA A 417 -9.64 13.57 19.75
CA ALA A 417 -11.00 14.07 19.84
C ALA A 417 -11.82 13.24 20.82
N ASN A 418 -11.84 13.65 22.07
CA ASN A 418 -12.69 13.21 23.18
C ASN A 418 -13.59 11.98 22.92
N GLY A 419 -13.16 10.78 23.37
CA GLY A 419 -14.02 9.60 23.42
C GLY A 419 -14.27 8.87 22.10
N ARG A 420 -13.58 9.21 21.01
CA ARG A 420 -13.72 8.54 19.71
C ARG A 420 -12.74 7.38 19.58
N ASP A 421 -13.08 6.24 20.16
CA ASP A 421 -12.27 5.02 20.00
C ASP A 421 -12.44 4.44 18.60
N GLY A 422 -11.33 4.19 17.88
CA GLY A 422 -11.37 3.63 16.54
C GLY A 422 -10.14 3.95 15.70
N THR A 423 -10.35 3.98 14.40
CA THR A 423 -9.29 4.26 13.42
C THR A 423 -9.46 5.66 12.84
N HIS A 424 -8.41 6.47 12.99
CA HIS A 424 -8.35 7.84 12.52
C HIS A 424 -7.36 7.98 11.38
N GLY A 425 -7.73 8.73 10.33
CA GLY A 425 -6.86 9.11 9.22
C GLY A 425 -6.80 10.62 9.07
N TYR A 426 -5.63 11.15 8.75
CA TYR A 426 -5.40 12.58 8.63
C TYR A 426 -4.64 12.93 7.37
N GLN A 427 -5.08 13.99 6.69
CA GLN A 427 -4.34 14.67 5.65
C GLN A 427 -4.16 16.12 6.09
N ILE A 428 -2.96 16.44 6.57
CA ILE A 428 -2.66 17.72 7.22
C ILE A 428 -2.12 18.69 6.17
N SER A 429 -2.51 19.97 6.29
CA SER A 429 -1.98 21.04 5.44
C SER A 429 -0.47 21.24 5.67
N PRO A 430 0.32 21.65 4.65
CA PRO A 430 1.76 21.87 4.79
C PRO A 430 2.16 22.85 5.90
N ASN A 431 1.28 23.78 6.25
CA ASN A 431 1.49 24.75 7.32
C ASN A 431 1.01 24.27 8.70
N GLY A 432 0.58 23.00 8.84
CA GLY A 432 0.14 22.41 10.10
C GLY A 432 -1.14 23.00 10.71
N LYS A 433 -1.90 23.84 9.98
CA LYS A 433 -3.07 24.57 10.55
C LYS A 433 -4.38 23.82 10.39
N PHE A 434 -4.53 23.02 9.33
CA PHE A 434 -5.76 22.33 8.98
C PHE A 434 -5.51 20.86 8.73
N ALA A 435 -6.51 20.04 8.99
CA ALA A 435 -6.51 18.63 8.64
C ALA A 435 -7.86 18.21 8.07
N TYR A 436 -7.84 17.44 6.99
CA TYR A 436 -8.98 16.63 6.60
C TYR A 436 -8.91 15.32 7.38
N HIS A 437 -9.88 15.13 8.25
CA HIS A 437 -9.94 14.00 9.17
C HIS A 437 -10.98 13.00 8.72
N THR A 438 -10.63 11.73 8.80
CA THR A 438 -11.55 10.60 8.63
C THR A 438 -11.51 9.75 9.90
N TYR A 439 -12.68 9.34 10.38
CA TYR A 439 -12.81 8.53 11.58
C TYR A 439 -13.85 7.46 11.38
N SER A 440 -13.62 6.27 11.90
CA SER A 440 -14.64 5.25 12.09
C SER A 440 -14.26 4.27 13.17
N SER A 441 -15.25 3.60 13.77
CA SER A 441 -15.06 2.40 14.58
C SER A 441 -15.89 1.26 14.00
N HIS A 442 -15.83 0.07 14.59
CA HIS A 442 -16.63 -1.06 14.13
C HIS A 442 -18.13 -0.76 13.99
N ASN A 443 -18.69 0.11 14.85
CA ASN A 443 -20.12 0.49 14.87
C ASN A 443 -20.38 1.97 14.56
N THR A 444 -19.35 2.78 14.33
CA THR A 444 -19.50 4.19 13.93
C THR A 444 -19.20 4.32 12.44
N PRO A 445 -20.19 4.65 11.60
CA PRO A 445 -20.00 4.91 10.17
C PRO A 445 -18.95 6.00 9.92
N PRO A 446 -18.27 6.01 8.74
CA PRO A 446 -17.21 6.96 8.45
C PRO A 446 -17.64 8.41 8.62
N VAL A 447 -16.97 9.11 9.52
CA VAL A 447 -17.03 10.55 9.73
C VAL A 447 -15.95 11.20 8.88
N LYS A 448 -16.27 12.28 8.18
CA LYS A 448 -15.34 13.08 7.38
C LYS A 448 -15.55 14.55 7.75
N GLU A 449 -14.49 15.19 8.20
CA GLU A 449 -14.58 16.54 8.72
C GLU A 449 -13.29 17.32 8.51
N TRP A 450 -13.38 18.64 8.56
CA TRP A 450 -12.25 19.55 8.59
C TRP A 450 -11.96 19.96 10.04
N LEU A 451 -10.67 19.89 10.42
CA LEU A 451 -10.20 20.24 11.75
C LEU A 451 -9.21 21.39 11.70
N ARG A 452 -9.20 22.18 12.75
CA ARG A 452 -8.15 23.16 13.05
C ARG A 452 -7.12 22.51 13.97
N LEU A 453 -5.85 22.61 13.61
CA LEU A 453 -4.72 22.16 14.42
C LEU A 453 -4.00 23.38 15.04
N PRO A 454 -3.29 23.24 16.17
CA PRO A 454 -3.07 21.98 16.91
C PRO A 454 -4.19 21.59 17.90
N GLN A 455 -5.28 22.33 17.96
CA GLN A 455 -6.36 22.12 18.95
C GLN A 455 -7.22 20.90 18.64
N ASN A 456 -7.15 20.38 17.40
CA ASN A 456 -7.98 19.28 16.89
C ASN A 456 -9.50 19.54 17.02
N THR A 457 -9.89 20.80 16.74
CA THR A 457 -11.29 21.24 16.83
C THR A 457 -11.95 21.23 15.45
N PRO A 458 -13.16 20.68 15.31
CA PRO A 458 -13.90 20.74 14.05
C PRO A 458 -14.13 22.19 13.60
N LEU A 459 -13.97 22.45 12.31
CA LEU A 459 -14.33 23.75 11.72
C LEU A 459 -15.85 23.95 11.69
N ASN A 460 -16.60 22.87 11.65
CA ASN A 460 -18.07 22.85 11.77
C ASN A 460 -18.48 21.87 12.87
N GLU A 461 -18.63 22.37 14.09
CA GLU A 461 -18.91 21.58 15.26
C GLU A 461 -20.27 20.87 15.18
N ALA A 462 -21.31 21.51 14.66
CA ALA A 462 -22.64 20.93 14.54
C ALA A 462 -22.65 19.72 13.59
N LYS A 463 -22.01 19.82 12.43
CA LYS A 463 -21.84 18.68 11.49
C LYS A 463 -21.03 17.54 12.13
N SER A 464 -19.99 17.87 12.90
CA SER A 464 -19.14 16.89 13.59
C SER A 464 -19.93 16.12 14.64
N ILE A 465 -20.70 16.81 15.49
CA ILE A 465 -21.55 16.20 16.51
C ILE A 465 -22.59 15.28 15.85
N GLU A 466 -23.30 15.75 14.83
CA GLU A 466 -24.28 14.93 14.10
C GLU A 466 -23.64 13.65 13.50
N ALA A 467 -22.50 13.81 12.86
CA ALA A 467 -21.80 12.68 12.21
C ALA A 467 -21.32 11.63 13.23
N THR A 468 -20.82 12.08 14.39
CA THR A 468 -20.33 11.18 15.44
C THR A 468 -21.43 10.55 16.29
N ALA A 469 -22.61 11.15 16.33
CA ALA A 469 -23.79 10.55 16.99
C ALA A 469 -24.36 9.34 16.21
N ARG A 470 -23.98 9.17 14.94
CA ARG A 470 -24.43 8.05 14.14
C ARG A 470 -23.77 6.76 14.61
N THR A 471 -24.57 5.85 15.14
CA THR A 471 -24.13 4.53 15.54
C THR A 471 -24.96 3.47 14.82
N ASP A 472 -24.29 2.49 14.25
CA ASP A 472 -24.95 1.32 13.69
C ASP A 472 -25.14 0.26 14.79
N SER A 473 -26.26 0.31 15.47
CA SER A 473 -26.63 -0.64 16.53
C SER A 473 -26.85 -2.07 16.02
N THR A 474 -26.89 -2.27 14.70
CA THR A 474 -27.03 -3.62 14.13
C THR A 474 -25.70 -4.36 14.08
N VAL A 475 -24.58 -3.67 14.23
CA VAL A 475 -23.23 -4.27 14.25
C VAL A 475 -22.95 -4.84 15.64
N ASP A 476 -22.67 -6.13 15.72
CA ASP A 476 -22.33 -6.84 16.96
C ASP A 476 -20.94 -7.47 16.85
N VAL A 477 -19.92 -6.65 17.11
CA VAL A 477 -18.51 -7.03 17.05
C VAL A 477 -17.88 -7.01 18.42
N GLU A 478 -17.27 -8.14 18.78
CA GLU A 478 -16.47 -8.28 20.01
C GLU A 478 -14.98 -8.35 19.66
N PHE A 479 -14.17 -7.44 20.21
CA PHE A 479 -12.71 -7.54 20.15
C PHE A 479 -12.20 -8.41 21.30
N VAL A 480 -11.37 -9.41 20.98
CA VAL A 480 -10.90 -10.41 21.94
C VAL A 480 -9.38 -10.47 21.92
N LYS A 481 -8.77 -10.56 23.10
CA LYS A 481 -7.35 -10.93 23.27
C LYS A 481 -7.28 -12.41 23.62
N ILE A 482 -6.64 -13.20 22.76
CA ILE A 482 -6.52 -14.65 22.91
C ILE A 482 -5.13 -14.95 23.41
N LYS A 483 -5.00 -15.48 24.61
CA LYS A 483 -3.72 -15.97 25.15
C LYS A 483 -3.56 -17.44 24.76
N THR A 484 -2.56 -17.72 23.93
CA THR A 484 -2.24 -19.08 23.51
C THR A 484 -1.44 -19.84 24.58
N ALA A 485 -1.31 -21.16 24.46
CA ALA A 485 -0.61 -22.01 25.42
C ALA A 485 0.89 -21.63 25.58
N ASP A 486 1.52 -21.11 24.51
CA ASP A 486 2.88 -20.59 24.50
C ASP A 486 2.98 -19.10 24.92
N SER A 487 1.95 -18.61 25.60
CA SER A 487 1.87 -17.26 26.21
C SER A 487 1.89 -16.10 25.21
N ILE A 488 1.61 -16.34 23.93
CA ILE A 488 1.43 -15.28 22.94
C ILE A 488 0.02 -14.71 23.06
N THR A 489 -0.11 -13.37 23.03
CA THR A 489 -1.41 -12.71 23.01
C THR A 489 -1.74 -12.25 21.61
N LEU A 490 -2.74 -12.88 20.98
CA LEU A 490 -3.25 -12.57 19.67
C LEU A 490 -4.45 -11.64 19.77
N ASN A 491 -4.58 -10.65 18.88
CA ASN A 491 -5.80 -9.88 18.72
C ASN A 491 -6.74 -10.59 17.76
N ALA A 492 -8.04 -10.53 18.07
CA ALA A 492 -9.09 -11.08 17.23
C ALA A 492 -10.33 -10.19 17.29
N TRP A 493 -11.20 -10.32 16.29
CA TRP A 493 -12.60 -9.89 16.44
C TRP A 493 -13.56 -11.02 16.06
N ILE A 494 -14.74 -10.95 16.69
CA ILE A 494 -15.88 -11.85 16.44
C ILE A 494 -17.05 -10.96 16.01
N ASN A 495 -17.58 -11.18 14.82
CA ASN A 495 -18.80 -10.53 14.33
C ASN A 495 -19.95 -11.52 14.38
N ARG A 496 -20.90 -11.28 15.29
CA ARG A 496 -22.01 -12.20 15.59
C ARG A 496 -23.15 -12.08 14.57
N PRO A 497 -23.93 -13.15 14.36
CA PRO A 497 -25.11 -13.10 13.52
C PRO A 497 -26.18 -12.15 14.07
N LYS A 498 -27.10 -11.72 13.22
CA LYS A 498 -28.30 -11.01 13.67
C LYS A 498 -29.15 -11.95 14.53
N ASN A 499 -29.79 -11.40 15.56
CA ASN A 499 -30.60 -12.16 16.52
C ASN A 499 -29.81 -13.31 17.19
N PHE A 500 -28.57 -12.99 17.60
CA PHE A 500 -27.67 -13.95 18.24
C PHE A 500 -28.26 -14.46 19.57
N ASP A 501 -28.21 -15.79 19.72
CA ASP A 501 -28.62 -16.52 20.93
C ASP A 501 -27.46 -17.42 21.38
N SER A 502 -26.84 -17.11 22.50
CA SER A 502 -25.64 -17.79 23.02
C SER A 502 -25.89 -19.25 23.42
N THR A 503 -27.15 -19.71 23.50
CA THR A 503 -27.51 -21.10 23.79
C THR A 503 -27.46 -22.01 22.57
N LYS A 504 -27.39 -21.42 21.38
CA LYS A 504 -27.34 -22.14 20.08
C LYS A 504 -25.92 -22.23 19.55
N LYS A 505 -25.72 -23.10 18.56
CA LYS A 505 -24.45 -23.27 17.86
C LYS A 505 -24.53 -22.74 16.44
N TYR A 506 -23.53 -21.92 16.04
CA TYR A 506 -23.47 -21.23 14.77
C TYR A 506 -22.25 -21.68 13.94
N PRO A 507 -22.36 -21.80 12.61
CA PRO A 507 -21.21 -22.02 11.74
C PRO A 507 -20.25 -20.83 11.82
N VAL A 508 -18.95 -21.10 11.67
CA VAL A 508 -17.89 -20.10 11.81
C VAL A 508 -17.15 -19.92 10.48
N VAL A 509 -17.04 -18.69 10.03
CA VAL A 509 -16.26 -18.29 8.84
C VAL A 509 -15.03 -17.52 9.30
N PHE A 510 -13.86 -18.12 9.14
CA PHE A 510 -12.59 -17.53 9.52
C PHE A 510 -11.93 -16.86 8.30
N TYR A 511 -11.81 -15.53 8.34
CA TYR A 511 -11.05 -14.75 7.37
C TYR A 511 -9.59 -14.67 7.78
N VAL A 512 -8.67 -14.95 6.87
CA VAL A 512 -7.24 -14.93 7.14
C VAL A 512 -6.46 -14.18 6.06
N TYR A 513 -5.38 -13.50 6.49
CA TYR A 513 -4.31 -13.07 5.59
C TYR A 513 -2.99 -13.76 5.98
N GLY A 514 -2.43 -13.43 7.14
CA GLY A 514 -1.37 -14.19 7.78
C GLY A 514 0.06 -13.83 7.42
N GLU A 515 0.30 -13.12 6.31
CA GLU A 515 1.63 -12.74 5.85
C GLU A 515 1.98 -11.27 6.20
N PRO A 516 3.25 -10.82 6.05
CA PRO A 516 3.71 -9.50 6.49
C PRO A 516 3.05 -8.29 5.81
N ALA A 517 2.32 -8.49 4.71
CA ALA A 517 1.75 -7.39 3.92
C ALA A 517 0.46 -6.81 4.49
N ALA A 518 -0.30 -7.52 5.35
CA ALA A 518 -1.57 -7.00 5.88
C ALA A 518 -1.92 -7.51 7.29
N SER A 519 -2.56 -6.63 8.08
CA SER A 519 -3.27 -6.97 9.32
C SER A 519 -4.78 -7.02 9.07
N THR A 520 -5.50 -7.88 9.77
CA THR A 520 -6.94 -8.11 9.58
C THR A 520 -7.79 -7.64 10.76
N VAL A 521 -7.20 -7.45 11.93
CA VAL A 521 -7.94 -7.03 13.13
C VAL A 521 -7.86 -5.51 13.29
N ARG A 522 -8.90 -4.82 12.81
CA ARG A 522 -9.01 -3.36 12.87
C ARG A 522 -10.35 -2.93 13.46
N ASP A 523 -10.32 -1.89 14.30
CA ASP A 523 -11.52 -1.21 14.78
C ASP A 523 -11.88 -0.07 13.80
N ALA A 524 -12.50 -0.46 12.69
CA ALA A 524 -12.96 0.43 11.64
C ALA A 524 -14.28 -0.08 11.05
N TYR A 525 -15.16 0.82 10.63
CA TYR A 525 -16.47 0.48 10.08
C TYR A 525 -16.34 -0.35 8.80
N GLY A 526 -17.03 -1.48 8.77
CA GLY A 526 -17.00 -2.38 7.63
C GLY A 526 -15.77 -3.28 7.51
N ALA A 527 -14.76 -3.15 8.40
CA ALA A 527 -13.59 -4.03 8.42
C ALA A 527 -13.96 -5.50 8.68
N GLN A 528 -15.14 -5.75 9.24
CA GLN A 528 -15.68 -7.06 9.55
C GLN A 528 -16.62 -7.61 8.47
N ASN A 529 -16.78 -6.91 7.35
CA ASN A 529 -17.67 -7.34 6.27
C ASN A 529 -16.96 -8.38 5.38
N ASN A 530 -17.67 -9.47 5.10
CA ASN A 530 -17.26 -10.40 4.07
C ASN A 530 -17.70 -9.86 2.69
N PHE A 531 -16.79 -9.21 1.98
CA PHE A 531 -17.09 -8.51 0.72
C PHE A 531 -17.42 -9.45 -0.44
N LEU A 532 -17.07 -10.74 -0.33
CA LEU A 532 -17.40 -11.74 -1.33
C LEU A 532 -18.77 -12.40 -1.10
N TYR A 533 -19.30 -12.30 0.10
CA TYR A 533 -20.58 -12.94 0.40
C TYR A 533 -21.75 -12.17 -0.21
N LYS A 534 -22.49 -12.83 -1.08
CA LYS A 534 -23.68 -12.26 -1.72
C LYS A 534 -24.89 -12.37 -0.80
N GLY A 535 -25.29 -11.24 -0.25
CA GLY A 535 -26.37 -11.15 0.74
C GLY A 535 -25.85 -10.64 2.08
N ASP A 536 -26.55 -10.98 3.16
CA ASP A 536 -26.17 -10.63 4.54
C ASP A 536 -25.74 -11.88 5.29
N ILE A 537 -24.45 -12.10 5.40
CA ILE A 537 -23.86 -13.27 6.06
C ILE A 537 -24.27 -13.39 7.54
N ARG A 538 -24.53 -12.24 8.20
CA ARG A 538 -24.99 -12.22 9.58
C ARG A 538 -26.47 -12.59 9.70
N ALA A 539 -27.30 -12.16 8.73
CA ALA A 539 -28.71 -12.54 8.68
C ALA A 539 -28.87 -14.05 8.37
N ASP A 540 -27.94 -14.62 7.58
CA ASP A 540 -27.89 -16.04 7.31
C ASP A 540 -27.36 -16.89 8.50
N GLY A 541 -26.95 -16.21 9.60
CA GLY A 541 -26.62 -16.88 10.86
C GLY A 541 -25.20 -17.42 10.92
N TYR A 542 -24.23 -16.80 10.26
CA TYR A 542 -22.80 -17.09 10.42
C TYR A 542 -22.15 -16.21 11.48
N ILE A 543 -21.24 -16.79 12.25
CA ILE A 543 -20.23 -16.06 12.99
C ILE A 543 -19.03 -15.84 12.09
N GLN A 544 -18.55 -14.60 11.99
CA GLN A 544 -17.31 -14.29 11.29
C GLN A 544 -16.22 -14.00 12.31
N VAL A 545 -14.99 -14.45 12.05
CA VAL A 545 -13.84 -14.22 12.91
C VAL A 545 -12.60 -13.91 12.06
N THR A 546 -11.65 -13.19 12.66
CA THR A 546 -10.27 -13.08 12.19
C THR A 546 -9.33 -12.96 13.37
N ILE A 547 -8.06 -13.31 13.16
CA ILE A 547 -7.00 -13.30 14.18
C ILE A 547 -5.74 -12.77 13.53
N ASP A 548 -5.10 -11.75 14.12
CA ASP A 548 -3.76 -11.32 13.73
C ASP A 548 -2.69 -12.16 14.43
N ASN A 549 -1.89 -12.84 13.63
CA ASN A 549 -0.76 -13.67 14.03
C ASN A 549 0.53 -12.85 14.18
N ARG A 550 1.55 -13.45 14.78
CA ARG A 550 2.92 -12.92 14.71
C ARG A 550 3.40 -12.87 13.26
N GLY A 551 4.18 -11.85 12.93
CA GLY A 551 4.63 -11.58 11.57
C GLY A 551 3.72 -10.65 10.78
N SER A 552 2.47 -10.43 11.20
CA SER A 552 1.62 -9.40 10.60
C SER A 552 2.15 -7.99 10.90
N PRO A 553 1.86 -6.97 10.04
CA PRO A 553 2.39 -5.61 10.20
C PRO A 553 1.68 -4.79 11.29
N VAL A 554 1.17 -5.45 12.30
CA VAL A 554 0.51 -4.81 13.46
C VAL A 554 1.53 -3.98 14.25
N LEU A 555 1.12 -2.85 14.78
CA LEU A 555 1.92 -1.94 15.60
C LEU A 555 2.18 -2.52 17.00
N LYS A 556 2.99 -3.59 17.06
CA LYS A 556 3.31 -4.38 18.27
C LYS A 556 4.78 -4.63 18.49
N SER A 557 5.68 -3.97 17.86
CA SER A 557 7.14 -4.06 17.91
C SER A 557 7.79 -4.78 16.73
N ALA A 558 9.08 -4.52 16.53
CA ALA A 558 9.93 -5.24 15.57
C ALA A 558 9.98 -6.75 15.86
N ALA A 559 10.05 -7.15 17.14
CA ALA A 559 10.05 -8.56 17.54
C ALA A 559 8.78 -9.30 17.09
N TRP A 560 7.61 -8.64 17.13
CA TRP A 560 6.37 -9.19 16.61
C TRP A 560 6.43 -9.37 15.08
N ARG A 561 6.74 -8.30 14.34
CA ARG A 561 6.77 -8.32 12.88
C ARG A 561 7.83 -9.28 12.34
N LYS A 562 9.06 -9.27 12.91
CA LYS A 562 10.20 -10.06 12.42
C LYS A 562 10.23 -11.51 12.90
N SER A 563 9.30 -11.92 13.78
CA SER A 563 9.17 -13.32 14.19
C SER A 563 8.90 -14.30 13.06
N ILE A 564 8.38 -13.79 11.92
CA ILE A 564 8.08 -14.58 10.72
C ILE A 564 9.31 -14.79 9.82
N TYR A 565 10.43 -14.08 10.08
CA TYR A 565 11.63 -14.21 9.24
C TYR A 565 12.05 -15.66 9.10
N ARG A 566 12.13 -16.16 7.86
CA ARG A 566 12.38 -17.57 7.47
C ARG A 566 11.30 -18.55 7.93
N LYS A 567 10.10 -18.06 8.30
CA LYS A 567 9.03 -18.87 8.90
C LYS A 567 7.64 -18.57 8.32
N ILE A 568 7.56 -18.00 7.11
CA ILE A 568 6.27 -17.90 6.40
C ILE A 568 5.72 -19.32 6.21
N GLY A 569 4.42 -19.50 6.48
CA GLY A 569 3.77 -20.82 6.43
C GLY A 569 3.98 -21.67 7.67
N ASP A 570 4.73 -21.20 8.67
CA ASP A 570 4.94 -21.90 9.95
C ASP A 570 4.40 -21.11 11.13
N VAL A 571 5.05 -19.99 11.51
CA VAL A 571 4.67 -19.19 12.69
C VAL A 571 3.26 -18.63 12.54
N ASN A 572 2.95 -18.02 11.42
CA ASN A 572 1.64 -17.44 11.15
C ASN A 572 0.52 -18.52 11.18
N ILE A 573 0.75 -19.66 10.59
CA ILE A 573 -0.23 -20.77 10.54
C ILE A 573 -0.44 -21.39 11.92
N SER A 574 0.66 -21.62 12.65
CA SER A 574 0.60 -22.13 14.02
C SER A 574 -0.16 -21.19 14.96
N ASP A 575 0.10 -19.87 14.88
CA ASP A 575 -0.59 -18.88 15.70
C ASP A 575 -2.10 -18.83 15.38
N MET A 576 -2.47 -18.81 14.10
CA MET A 576 -3.87 -18.81 13.69
C MET A 576 -4.60 -20.07 14.13
N ALA A 577 -4.00 -21.26 13.97
CA ALA A 577 -4.60 -22.52 14.39
C ALA A 577 -4.77 -22.58 15.91
N LYS A 578 -3.74 -22.22 16.70
CA LYS A 578 -3.81 -22.17 18.17
C LYS A 578 -4.84 -21.15 18.65
N GLY A 579 -4.83 -19.96 18.04
CA GLY A 579 -5.78 -18.89 18.35
C GLY A 579 -7.22 -19.30 18.07
N PHE A 580 -7.49 -19.92 16.92
CA PHE A 580 -8.82 -20.36 16.55
C PHE A 580 -9.30 -21.53 17.45
N THR A 581 -8.43 -22.49 17.75
CA THR A 581 -8.73 -23.56 18.72
C THR A 581 -9.14 -22.98 20.08
N LYS A 582 -8.34 -22.03 20.57
CA LYS A 582 -8.63 -21.37 21.85
C LYS A 582 -9.94 -20.57 21.81
N LEU A 583 -10.25 -19.96 20.68
CA LEU A 583 -11.50 -19.24 20.48
C LEU A 583 -12.72 -20.17 20.52
N LEU A 584 -12.65 -21.34 19.90
CA LEU A 584 -13.69 -22.38 19.97
C LEU A 584 -13.92 -22.88 21.41
N GLU A 585 -12.85 -22.99 22.21
CA GLU A 585 -12.97 -23.33 23.65
C GLU A 585 -13.64 -22.22 24.45
N MET A 586 -13.28 -20.96 24.18
CA MET A 586 -13.81 -19.78 24.89
C MET A 586 -15.26 -19.45 24.54
N LYS A 587 -15.71 -19.84 23.37
CA LYS A 587 -17.00 -19.47 22.78
C LYS A 587 -17.81 -20.70 22.39
N PRO A 588 -18.47 -21.38 23.34
CA PRO A 588 -19.15 -22.66 23.09
C PRO A 588 -20.30 -22.59 22.08
N TYR A 589 -20.78 -21.41 21.76
CA TYR A 589 -21.77 -21.17 20.70
C TYR A 589 -21.18 -21.26 19.27
N MET A 590 -19.86 -21.38 19.11
CA MET A 590 -19.22 -21.66 17.83
C MET A 590 -19.28 -23.18 17.53
N ASP A 591 -19.83 -23.52 16.38
CA ASP A 591 -19.97 -24.93 15.96
C ASP A 591 -18.66 -25.43 15.35
N LYS A 592 -17.90 -26.23 16.08
CA LYS A 592 -16.63 -26.82 15.62
C LYS A 592 -16.76 -27.78 14.44
N GLU A 593 -17.95 -28.28 14.18
CA GLU A 593 -18.26 -29.20 13.06
C GLU A 593 -18.65 -28.43 11.78
N ARG A 594 -18.84 -27.10 11.87
CA ARG A 594 -19.18 -26.25 10.74
C ARG A 594 -18.24 -25.02 10.71
N THR A 595 -16.98 -25.28 10.34
CA THR A 595 -15.97 -24.24 10.22
C THR A 595 -15.50 -24.11 8.78
N ALA A 596 -15.42 -22.89 8.31
CA ALA A 596 -14.84 -22.52 7.04
C ALA A 596 -13.69 -21.53 7.21
N VAL A 597 -12.66 -21.63 6.40
CA VAL A 597 -11.55 -20.68 6.31
C VAL A 597 -11.44 -20.15 4.89
N TRP A 598 -11.19 -18.84 4.75
CA TRP A 598 -11.00 -18.24 3.43
C TRP A 598 -10.01 -17.08 3.46
N GLY A 599 -9.37 -16.86 2.31
CA GLY A 599 -8.46 -15.73 2.12
C GLY A 599 -8.00 -15.58 0.68
N TRP A 600 -7.36 -14.45 0.41
CA TRP A 600 -6.87 -14.03 -0.90
C TRP A 600 -5.38 -13.78 -0.84
N SER A 601 -4.61 -14.14 -1.91
CA SER A 601 -3.15 -13.92 -1.96
C SER A 601 -2.44 -14.69 -0.84
N GLY A 602 -1.66 -14.01 0.03
CA GLY A 602 -1.12 -14.60 1.26
C GLY A 602 -2.19 -15.24 2.15
N GLY A 603 -3.41 -14.67 2.16
CA GLY A 603 -4.57 -15.29 2.82
C GLY A 603 -5.05 -16.58 2.15
N GLY A 604 -4.95 -16.65 0.83
CA GLY A 604 -5.19 -17.89 0.09
C GLY A 604 -4.17 -18.96 0.46
N SER A 605 -2.88 -18.59 0.55
CA SER A 605 -1.80 -19.48 1.01
C SER A 605 -2.05 -19.98 2.44
N SER A 606 -2.42 -19.06 3.35
CA SER A 606 -2.78 -19.38 4.73
C SER A 606 -3.99 -20.30 4.82
N THR A 607 -5.00 -20.08 3.97
CA THR A 607 -6.18 -20.96 3.86
C THR A 607 -5.80 -22.38 3.48
N LEU A 608 -4.95 -22.55 2.45
CA LEU A 608 -4.45 -23.86 2.03
C LEU A 608 -3.67 -24.56 3.15
N HIS A 609 -2.76 -23.84 3.82
CA HIS A 609 -2.02 -24.37 4.97
C HIS A 609 -2.94 -24.84 6.09
N LEU A 610 -3.91 -24.00 6.49
CA LEU A 610 -4.84 -24.33 7.55
C LEU A 610 -5.69 -25.56 7.19
N LEU A 611 -6.22 -25.62 5.98
CA LEU A 611 -7.03 -26.75 5.51
C LEU A 611 -6.23 -28.06 5.41
N PHE A 612 -4.95 -28.00 4.97
CA PHE A 612 -4.12 -29.17 4.79
C PHE A 612 -3.44 -29.66 6.08
N ARG A 613 -3.03 -28.73 6.96
CA ARG A 613 -2.29 -29.07 8.18
C ARG A 613 -3.19 -29.28 9.41
N TYR A 614 -4.40 -28.67 9.39
CA TYR A 614 -5.37 -28.76 10.48
C TYR A 614 -6.76 -29.20 9.98
N PRO A 615 -6.85 -30.37 9.30
CA PRO A 615 -8.08 -30.82 8.64
C PRO A 615 -9.22 -31.18 9.61
N ASP A 616 -8.89 -31.39 10.90
CA ASP A 616 -9.90 -31.62 11.93
C ASP A 616 -10.45 -30.33 12.52
N LEU A 617 -9.76 -29.18 12.25
CA LEU A 617 -10.18 -27.87 12.68
C LEU A 617 -10.99 -27.12 11.61
N PHE A 618 -10.72 -27.36 10.32
CA PHE A 618 -11.38 -26.72 9.19
C PHE A 618 -11.93 -27.73 8.21
N GLN A 619 -13.26 -27.74 8.01
CA GLN A 619 -13.96 -28.65 7.09
C GLN A 619 -14.10 -28.04 5.68
N THR A 620 -14.04 -26.73 5.55
CA THR A 620 -14.20 -26.04 4.25
C THR A 620 -13.15 -24.95 4.09
N GLY A 621 -12.51 -24.89 2.92
CA GLY A 621 -11.56 -23.85 2.55
C GLY A 621 -11.90 -23.20 1.21
N ILE A 622 -11.81 -21.86 1.14
CA ILE A 622 -11.92 -21.11 -0.12
C ILE A 622 -10.64 -20.29 -0.27
N ALA A 623 -9.73 -20.77 -1.14
CA ALA A 623 -8.42 -20.15 -1.37
C ALA A 623 -8.42 -19.43 -2.72
N ILE A 624 -8.07 -18.13 -2.71
CA ILE A 624 -8.12 -17.29 -3.89
C ILE A 624 -6.72 -16.74 -4.18
N ALA A 625 -6.23 -16.88 -5.42
CA ALA A 625 -4.96 -16.37 -5.93
C ALA A 625 -3.78 -16.64 -4.98
N ALA A 626 -3.68 -17.89 -4.49
CA ALA A 626 -2.73 -18.30 -3.46
C ALA A 626 -1.32 -18.54 -3.99
N VAL A 627 -0.29 -18.15 -3.23
CA VAL A 627 1.08 -18.63 -3.41
C VAL A 627 1.12 -20.09 -2.92
N ALA A 628 1.10 -21.04 -3.84
CA ALA A 628 1.14 -22.48 -3.52
C ALA A 628 2.57 -22.97 -3.27
N ASN A 629 3.57 -22.30 -3.86
CA ASN A 629 4.98 -22.64 -3.70
C ASN A 629 5.79 -21.34 -3.50
N GLN A 630 6.41 -21.17 -2.35
CA GLN A 630 7.21 -19.99 -1.99
C GLN A 630 8.40 -19.76 -2.95
N LEU A 631 8.86 -20.80 -3.66
CA LEU A 631 9.90 -20.67 -4.69
C LEU A 631 9.40 -20.06 -6.02
N PHE A 632 8.09 -19.83 -6.15
CA PHE A 632 7.50 -19.29 -7.38
C PHE A 632 7.19 -17.80 -7.31
N TYR A 633 7.39 -17.19 -6.16
CA TYR A 633 7.15 -15.77 -5.96
C TYR A 633 8.42 -14.94 -6.20
N ASP A 634 8.29 -13.62 -6.27
CA ASP A 634 9.39 -12.72 -6.62
C ASP A 634 10.52 -12.70 -5.57
N ASN A 635 11.68 -12.27 -6.02
CA ASN A 635 12.88 -12.29 -5.18
C ASN A 635 12.89 -11.15 -4.12
N ILE A 636 12.36 -9.96 -4.41
CA ILE A 636 12.43 -8.83 -3.48
C ILE A 636 11.61 -9.13 -2.22
N TYR A 637 10.36 -9.60 -2.37
CA TYR A 637 9.50 -10.00 -1.26
C TYR A 637 10.05 -11.22 -0.52
N GLN A 638 10.32 -12.29 -1.26
CA GLN A 638 10.68 -13.55 -0.64
C GLN A 638 12.05 -13.52 0.03
N GLU A 639 13.05 -12.85 -0.57
CA GLU A 639 14.37 -12.76 0.04
C GLU A 639 14.36 -11.85 1.27
N ARG A 640 13.50 -10.82 1.30
CA ARG A 640 13.26 -9.99 2.48
C ARG A 640 12.76 -10.80 3.67
N TYR A 641 11.76 -11.65 3.44
CA TYR A 641 11.09 -12.35 4.53
C TYR A 641 11.55 -13.79 4.76
N MET A 642 12.12 -14.45 3.75
CA MET A 642 12.53 -15.85 3.81
C MET A 642 14.03 -16.09 3.62
N GLY A 643 14.81 -15.06 3.25
CA GLY A 643 16.22 -15.22 2.91
C GLY A 643 16.43 -15.85 1.53
N LEU A 644 17.61 -16.43 1.30
CA LEU A 644 17.98 -17.02 0.00
C LEU A 644 17.73 -18.54 -0.01
N PRO A 645 17.02 -19.09 -1.00
CA PRO A 645 16.77 -20.53 -1.07
C PRO A 645 18.06 -21.36 -1.26
N GLN A 646 19.15 -20.76 -1.71
CA GLN A 646 20.49 -21.39 -1.76
C GLN A 646 21.06 -21.63 -0.37
N GLU A 647 20.65 -20.83 0.65
CA GLU A 647 21.12 -20.93 2.04
C GLU A 647 20.16 -21.76 2.92
N ASN A 648 18.85 -21.76 2.60
CA ASN A 648 17.81 -22.28 3.49
C ASN A 648 16.59 -22.87 2.74
N ARG A 649 16.83 -23.66 1.71
CA ARG A 649 15.76 -24.21 0.83
C ARG A 649 14.65 -24.93 1.59
N GLU A 650 14.96 -25.56 2.73
CA GLU A 650 13.98 -26.29 3.52
C GLU A 650 12.89 -25.38 4.10
N ASP A 651 13.25 -24.14 4.48
CA ASP A 651 12.27 -23.16 4.97
C ASP A 651 11.22 -22.85 3.89
N PHE A 652 11.64 -22.74 2.63
CA PHE A 652 10.72 -22.54 1.49
C PHE A 652 9.82 -23.73 1.22
N VAL A 653 10.35 -24.96 1.31
CA VAL A 653 9.57 -26.19 1.14
C VAL A 653 8.52 -26.29 2.24
N ASN A 654 8.91 -26.11 3.49
CA ASN A 654 8.03 -26.16 4.65
C ASN A 654 7.02 -25.01 4.68
N GLY A 655 7.39 -23.85 4.15
CA GLY A 655 6.52 -22.68 3.98
C GLY A 655 5.56 -22.76 2.80
N SER A 656 5.61 -23.80 1.98
CA SER A 656 4.79 -23.94 0.78
C SER A 656 3.58 -24.85 1.01
N PRO A 657 2.33 -24.39 0.82
CA PRO A 657 1.13 -25.19 1.01
C PRO A 657 1.13 -26.50 0.20
N VAL A 658 1.69 -26.49 -1.02
CA VAL A 658 1.75 -27.64 -1.91
C VAL A 658 2.41 -28.87 -1.26
N THR A 659 3.36 -28.65 -0.34
CA THR A 659 4.03 -29.71 0.43
C THR A 659 3.04 -30.57 1.23
N TYR A 660 1.92 -29.98 1.62
CA TYR A 660 0.91 -30.62 2.47
C TYR A 660 -0.36 -31.02 1.71
N ALA A 661 -0.40 -30.86 0.39
CA ALA A 661 -1.59 -31.13 -0.44
C ALA A 661 -2.17 -32.55 -0.25
N LYS A 662 -1.32 -33.57 0.01
CA LYS A 662 -1.72 -34.96 0.31
C LYS A 662 -2.65 -35.07 1.52
N ASN A 663 -2.64 -34.09 2.42
CA ASN A 663 -3.41 -34.15 3.66
C ASN A 663 -4.83 -33.56 3.53
N LEU A 664 -5.22 -33.03 2.37
CA LEU A 664 -6.56 -32.48 2.16
C LEU A 664 -7.62 -33.58 2.53
N LYS A 665 -8.49 -33.26 3.49
CA LYS A 665 -9.64 -34.07 3.90
C LYS A 665 -10.97 -33.33 3.67
N GLY A 666 -10.99 -32.04 3.87
CA GLY A 666 -12.17 -31.19 3.76
C GLY A 666 -12.49 -30.76 2.33
N ASN A 667 -13.48 -29.87 2.20
CA ASN A 667 -13.91 -29.29 0.93
C ASN A 667 -13.02 -28.09 0.56
N LEU A 668 -12.45 -28.10 -0.64
CA LEU A 668 -11.63 -27.02 -1.16
C LEU A 668 -12.26 -26.41 -2.42
N LEU A 669 -12.52 -25.10 -2.40
CA LEU A 669 -12.70 -24.29 -3.61
C LEU A 669 -11.42 -23.50 -3.85
N TYR A 670 -10.74 -23.76 -4.96
CA TYR A 670 -9.54 -23.06 -5.36
C TYR A 670 -9.83 -22.15 -6.56
N ILE A 671 -9.47 -20.87 -6.46
CA ILE A 671 -9.80 -19.83 -7.46
C ILE A 671 -8.53 -19.10 -7.87
N HIS A 672 -8.33 -18.88 -9.20
CA HIS A 672 -7.16 -18.15 -9.68
C HIS A 672 -7.45 -17.45 -11.02
N GLY A 673 -6.85 -16.28 -11.24
CA GLY A 673 -6.87 -15.58 -12.53
C GLY A 673 -5.76 -16.10 -13.46
N THR A 674 -6.06 -16.38 -14.73
CA THR A 674 -5.02 -16.87 -15.66
C THR A 674 -4.08 -15.76 -16.15
N GLY A 675 -4.45 -14.50 -15.97
CA GLY A 675 -3.64 -13.30 -16.27
C GLY A 675 -3.09 -12.65 -14.99
N ASP A 676 -2.91 -13.44 -13.91
CA ASP A 676 -2.32 -12.96 -12.67
C ASP A 676 -0.82 -12.71 -12.86
N ASP A 677 -0.43 -11.43 -12.88
CA ASP A 677 0.94 -10.96 -13.07
C ASP A 677 1.74 -10.89 -11.76
N ASN A 678 1.09 -11.13 -10.62
CA ASN A 678 1.68 -11.12 -9.29
C ASN A 678 1.92 -12.55 -8.79
N VAL A 679 0.86 -13.25 -8.44
CA VAL A 679 0.92 -14.68 -8.12
C VAL A 679 0.62 -15.48 -9.38
N HIS A 680 1.65 -15.81 -10.12
CA HIS A 680 1.50 -16.43 -11.43
C HIS A 680 0.66 -17.71 -11.39
N PHE A 681 -0.13 -17.89 -12.46
CA PHE A 681 -1.05 -19.02 -12.63
C PHE A 681 -0.36 -20.41 -12.49
N SER A 682 0.96 -20.49 -12.71
CA SER A 682 1.76 -21.67 -12.45
C SER A 682 1.68 -22.19 -10.99
N ASN A 683 1.39 -21.31 -10.00
CA ASN A 683 1.09 -21.73 -8.64
C ASN A 683 -0.17 -22.59 -8.57
N ALA A 684 -1.20 -22.19 -9.33
CA ALA A 684 -2.46 -22.93 -9.38
C ALA A 684 -2.27 -24.27 -10.07
N GLU A 685 -1.61 -24.30 -11.22
CA GLU A 685 -1.35 -25.53 -11.97
C GLU A 685 -0.53 -26.53 -11.15
N LEU A 686 0.51 -26.06 -10.44
CA LEU A 686 1.32 -26.90 -9.58
C LEU A 686 0.49 -27.53 -8.46
N LEU A 687 -0.34 -26.75 -7.75
CA LEU A 687 -1.17 -27.25 -6.65
C LEU A 687 -2.23 -28.24 -7.17
N VAL A 688 -2.91 -27.90 -8.27
CA VAL A 688 -3.92 -28.77 -8.91
C VAL A 688 -3.29 -30.12 -9.30
N ASN A 689 -2.11 -30.09 -9.93
CA ASN A 689 -1.38 -31.31 -10.31
C ASN A 689 -1.02 -32.19 -9.10
N GLU A 690 -0.56 -31.55 -8.01
CA GLU A 690 -0.23 -32.32 -6.78
C GLU A 690 -1.47 -32.91 -6.10
N LEU A 691 -2.59 -32.18 -6.06
CA LEU A 691 -3.87 -32.72 -5.55
C LEU A 691 -4.39 -33.92 -6.39
N ILE A 692 -4.28 -33.83 -7.72
CA ILE A 692 -4.64 -34.90 -8.64
C ILE A 692 -3.77 -36.16 -8.36
N LYS A 693 -2.46 -35.97 -8.22
CA LYS A 693 -1.51 -37.06 -7.92
C LYS A 693 -1.89 -37.83 -6.67
N TYR A 694 -2.47 -37.19 -5.66
CA TYR A 694 -2.96 -37.84 -4.44
C TYR A 694 -4.46 -38.20 -4.49
N ASN A 695 -5.09 -38.15 -5.66
CA ASN A 695 -6.52 -38.40 -5.84
C ASN A 695 -7.42 -37.60 -4.89
N LYS A 696 -7.04 -36.31 -4.63
CA LYS A 696 -7.85 -35.41 -3.82
C LYS A 696 -8.95 -34.79 -4.66
N GLN A 697 -10.16 -34.73 -4.12
CA GLN A 697 -11.29 -34.10 -4.80
C GLN A 697 -11.42 -32.66 -4.33
N PHE A 698 -11.63 -31.73 -5.25
CA PHE A 698 -11.75 -30.30 -5.00
C PHE A 698 -12.51 -29.61 -6.13
N GLN A 699 -12.97 -28.40 -5.90
CA GLN A 699 -13.49 -27.54 -6.97
C GLN A 699 -12.44 -26.51 -7.35
N TYR A 700 -12.34 -26.23 -8.65
CA TYR A 700 -11.39 -25.29 -9.21
C TYR A 700 -12.07 -24.33 -10.17
N MET A 701 -11.79 -23.01 -10.05
CA MET A 701 -12.27 -21.98 -10.97
C MET A 701 -11.11 -21.13 -11.47
N ALA A 702 -10.78 -21.26 -12.74
CA ALA A 702 -9.85 -20.37 -13.44
C ALA A 702 -10.62 -19.21 -14.09
N TYR A 703 -10.23 -17.95 -13.80
CA TYR A 703 -10.80 -16.79 -14.44
C TYR A 703 -9.92 -16.34 -15.62
N PRO A 704 -10.38 -16.51 -16.88
CA PRO A 704 -9.58 -16.23 -18.07
C PRO A 704 -9.17 -14.75 -18.13
N ASN A 705 -7.86 -14.45 -18.31
CA ASN A 705 -7.26 -13.13 -18.42
C ASN A 705 -7.52 -12.16 -17.24
N ARG A 706 -8.02 -12.65 -16.09
CA ARG A 706 -8.17 -11.80 -14.92
C ARG A 706 -6.84 -11.72 -14.17
N SER A 707 -6.51 -10.51 -13.73
CA SER A 707 -5.32 -10.24 -12.92
C SER A 707 -5.46 -10.77 -11.49
N HIS A 708 -4.50 -10.44 -10.63
CA HIS A 708 -4.50 -10.82 -9.21
C HIS A 708 -5.76 -10.38 -8.45
N SER A 709 -6.40 -9.28 -8.86
CA SER A 709 -7.62 -8.76 -8.23
C SER A 709 -8.91 -9.45 -8.69
N ILE A 710 -8.88 -10.24 -9.76
CA ILE A 710 -10.05 -10.92 -10.36
C ILE A 710 -11.29 -10.00 -10.41
N SER A 711 -11.09 -8.77 -10.89
CA SER A 711 -12.14 -7.72 -10.88
C SER A 711 -12.47 -7.18 -12.28
N GLU A 712 -11.63 -7.45 -13.27
CA GLU A 712 -11.75 -6.92 -14.61
C GLU A 712 -12.88 -7.59 -15.40
N GLY A 713 -13.46 -6.81 -16.30
CA GLY A 713 -14.49 -7.24 -17.22
C GLY A 713 -15.90 -7.36 -16.61
N PRO A 714 -16.92 -7.31 -17.46
CA PRO A 714 -18.32 -7.36 -17.03
C PRO A 714 -18.63 -8.67 -16.29
N GLY A 715 -19.37 -8.57 -15.18
CA GLY A 715 -19.90 -9.72 -14.44
C GLY A 715 -18.90 -10.52 -13.65
N THR A 716 -17.58 -10.21 -13.69
CA THR A 716 -16.55 -11.01 -12.99
C THR A 716 -16.78 -11.03 -11.48
N PHE A 717 -16.97 -9.87 -10.86
CA PHE A 717 -17.18 -9.80 -9.41
C PHE A 717 -18.50 -10.46 -8.99
N GLU A 718 -19.56 -10.28 -9.75
CA GLU A 718 -20.86 -10.90 -9.51
C GLU A 718 -20.77 -12.44 -9.57
N HIS A 719 -20.05 -12.97 -10.57
CA HIS A 719 -19.83 -14.40 -10.70
C HIS A 719 -18.99 -14.95 -9.54
N LEU A 720 -17.90 -14.26 -9.19
CA LEU A 720 -17.00 -14.63 -8.09
C LEU A 720 -17.75 -14.67 -6.76
N SER A 721 -18.53 -13.62 -6.45
CA SER A 721 -19.31 -13.53 -5.22
C SER A 721 -20.41 -14.61 -5.15
N THR A 722 -21.04 -14.90 -6.27
CA THR A 722 -22.06 -15.96 -6.37
C THR A 722 -21.43 -17.34 -6.15
N LEU A 723 -20.29 -17.62 -6.79
CA LEU A 723 -19.54 -18.87 -6.62
C LEU A 723 -19.11 -19.07 -5.16
N TYR A 724 -18.47 -18.03 -4.58
CA TYR A 724 -18.04 -18.03 -3.18
C TYR A 724 -19.21 -18.35 -2.23
N THR A 725 -20.32 -17.62 -2.38
CA THR A 725 -21.48 -17.73 -1.50
C THR A 725 -22.16 -19.10 -1.59
N ASN A 726 -22.35 -19.60 -2.82
CA ASN A 726 -22.97 -20.90 -3.03
C ASN A 726 -22.11 -22.04 -2.48
N TYR A 727 -20.78 -21.94 -2.68
CA TYR A 727 -19.85 -22.94 -2.14
C TYR A 727 -19.84 -22.96 -0.62
N LEU A 728 -19.78 -21.76 0.00
CA LEU A 728 -19.81 -21.63 1.45
C LEU A 728 -21.11 -22.21 2.04
N ARG A 729 -22.29 -21.86 1.48
CA ARG A 729 -23.58 -22.36 1.94
C ARG A 729 -23.73 -23.87 1.80
N LEU A 730 -23.16 -24.45 0.74
CA LEU A 730 -23.22 -25.90 0.48
C LEU A 730 -22.37 -26.68 1.48
N HIS A 731 -21.14 -26.22 1.75
CA HIS A 731 -20.14 -26.99 2.52
C HIS A 731 -19.96 -26.54 3.97
N CYS A 732 -20.50 -25.36 4.33
CA CYS A 732 -20.61 -24.86 5.70
C CYS A 732 -22.02 -24.28 5.88
N PRO A 733 -23.06 -25.12 6.05
CA PRO A 733 -24.45 -24.68 6.01
C PRO A 733 -24.77 -23.61 7.05
N PRO A 734 -25.55 -22.55 6.65
CA PRO A 734 -25.90 -21.44 7.51
C PRO A 734 -26.86 -21.80 8.64
N GLY A 735 -27.05 -20.85 9.56
CA GLY A 735 -28.06 -20.91 10.59
C GLY A 735 -27.65 -21.59 11.89
N ALA A 736 -28.35 -21.23 12.94
CA ALA A 736 -28.17 -21.79 14.26
C ALA A 736 -28.73 -23.25 14.37
N LYS A 737 -28.09 -24.08 15.19
CA LYS A 737 -28.57 -25.41 15.61
C LYS A 737 -28.90 -25.40 17.11
#